data_f98e9106a157ee60db6b20db4a0629f8
#
_entry.id   f98e9106a157ee60db6b20db4a0629f8
#
_cell.length_a   1.000
_cell.length_b   1.000
_cell.length_c   1.000
_cell.angle_alpha   90.00
_cell.angle_beta   90.00
_cell.angle_gamma   90.00
#
_symmetry.space_group_name_H-M   'P 1'
#
loop_
_entity.id
_entity.type
_entity.pdbx_description
1 polymer ?
#
loop_
_entity_poly.entity_id
_entity_poly.type
_entity_poly.pdbx_seq_one_letter_code
_entity_poly.pdbx_strand_id
1 'polypeptide(L)'
;MKTRILIILTLMATDSVVFAQSKTQKTAKEKTAMAKNDSTVQKNDIMLFGEIGETVVTGYYSKTKNSFTGTAVQVSGKEMMKVNSTNLLEGLKVFDPSFQVVDTRGIYGSDPNHIPDQIEIRGQNTMPDISQSNLQTVTTLPVFIIDGFEVNVQKVYDLDINRVKSITILKDAAAAAIYGSRAANGVVVIETITPMAGKLQISYTMNGKFEIPDLSSYNLMNAAEVLEFQKKAGVFDAYREGEDAGLNANSYNVARRAVLSGVDTYWLSKPLQMGFQHKHSLIIEASPKTSLPGGTKVRFAANLSYSNLNGAMKGSGRDTYEAGTKLIISNHRIRVTNDLQFSMVDSKESPYGSFSSYTSALPYYQEKDADGNYYRMLSLSNLAPEGIALGVLASMQSPVYEARYLNSYSTSRGMNVTNNFGINWTITDDVRLKGSFSLSHDSDRDDAYVSPGSFEYINNNSSITPDALYQRGKYTLGHSSSTTVYGSMLTSYTHSFGRFDVQAILGAEAKQTSNESDSYTMTGFLGNSQDYISYAVQYEKYGRITGGKSKVRTAGIFCNQNYSYGNRYLCDLTIRMDGSSLYGDHQQTTPYWSAGLRWNVHNERFFAGSSVVSKLALRANVGTTGNQNYNRNQASNQYNYLTKVYGGYFGAIITTLGNPDLKGQTTYNRTIGLEASLWKNRLNLEFNYYNNKTKGNLTSITVAPSLGFDTYKANMGDLRNEGFDFNISYSPVRTRNLLVNVTLNGTRNHNTILKISDALQRYNDMVNANGSGSTTPVFQFKEGESMNTIYAVRSLGIDPGTGKELYIDRNGNTTYTWNAQDQVPVGVNEPDLNGYVGLNIRYKSWEIGTHLNYSFGADKYNYTLHQKIENVNYMTNNDRRALTERWQKPGDVALYKAITDNSATKATSRFVQHEKRLSMTSLRLAYNMDSDRLRGSWISMLRLSITANDLFYASTIRQERGLSYPFTRSVTFNAQVNF
;
A
#
# COMPACT_ATOMS: atom_id res chain seq x y z
N MET A 1 -6.06 -26.90 20.89
CA MET A 1 -6.26 -25.46 21.11
C MET A 1 -7.72 -25.01 20.99
N LYS A 2 -8.56 -25.60 20.12
CA LYS A 2 -10.00 -25.26 19.98
C LYS A 2 -10.84 -25.43 21.25
N THR A 3 -10.47 -26.33 22.13
CA THR A 3 -11.26 -26.66 23.34
C THR A 3 -10.98 -25.73 24.55
N ARG A 4 -9.85 -25.01 24.57
CA ARG A 4 -9.51 -24.10 25.69
C ARG A 4 -10.05 -22.66 25.53
N ILE A 5 -10.41 -22.28 24.33
CA ILE A 5 -11.03 -20.96 24.07
C ILE A 5 -12.52 -20.94 24.46
N LEU A 6 -13.17 -22.10 24.39
CA LEU A 6 -14.59 -22.22 24.79
C LEU A 6 -14.78 -22.11 26.32
N ILE A 7 -13.78 -22.47 27.14
CA ILE A 7 -13.85 -22.42 28.60
C ILE A 7 -13.71 -21.00 29.16
N ILE A 8 -13.00 -20.12 28.47
CA ILE A 8 -12.88 -18.70 28.87
C ILE A 8 -14.14 -17.91 28.54
N LEU A 9 -14.87 -18.27 27.50
CA LEU A 9 -16.17 -17.66 27.15
C LEU A 9 -17.31 -18.11 28.10
N THR A 10 -17.20 -19.30 28.67
CA THR A 10 -18.22 -19.84 29.59
C THR A 10 -18.06 -19.30 31.02
N LEU A 11 -16.86 -18.90 31.42
CA LEU A 11 -16.61 -18.30 32.76
C LEU A 11 -17.00 -16.84 32.89
N MET A 12 -17.19 -16.12 31.75
CA MET A 12 -17.72 -14.75 31.79
C MET A 12 -19.25 -14.64 31.69
N ALA A 13 -19.94 -15.76 31.45
CA ALA A 13 -21.39 -15.77 31.28
C ALA A 13 -22.17 -16.11 32.57
N THR A 14 -21.50 -16.51 33.64
CA THR A 14 -22.20 -16.99 34.87
C THR A 14 -22.35 -15.96 35.97
N ASP A 15 -21.75 -14.76 35.88
CA ASP A 15 -21.88 -13.74 36.92
C ASP A 15 -22.85 -12.57 36.61
N SER A 16 -23.68 -12.67 35.56
CA SER A 16 -24.54 -11.57 35.11
C SER A 16 -26.04 -11.79 35.33
N VAL A 17 -26.44 -12.76 36.12
CA VAL A 17 -27.87 -13.04 36.39
C VAL A 17 -28.21 -12.86 37.86
N VAL A 18 -28.00 -11.67 38.42
CA VAL A 18 -28.71 -11.19 39.59
C VAL A 18 -28.79 -9.66 39.56
N PHE A 19 -29.74 -9.09 38.88
CA PHE A 19 -30.30 -7.78 39.14
C PHE A 19 -31.39 -7.44 38.08
N ALA A 20 -32.49 -8.09 38.16
CA ALA A 20 -33.73 -7.63 37.52
C ALA A 20 -34.94 -8.04 38.36
N GLN A 21 -35.30 -7.23 39.34
CA GLN A 21 -36.67 -7.04 39.78
C GLN A 21 -36.77 -5.91 40.82
N SER A 22 -37.22 -4.74 40.40
CA SER A 22 -38.14 -3.96 41.20
C SER A 22 -38.94 -3.02 40.29
N LYS A 23 -40.20 -3.29 40.17
CA LYS A 23 -41.24 -2.42 39.60
C LYS A 23 -41.53 -1.27 40.56
N THR A 24 -41.76 -0.06 40.11
CA THR A 24 -43.12 0.60 40.08
C THR A 24 -43.02 2.12 40.13
N GLN A 25 -43.75 2.74 39.23
CA GLN A 25 -44.42 4.06 39.29
C GLN A 25 -43.67 5.32 39.66
N LYS A 26 -43.55 6.24 38.69
CA LYS A 26 -43.94 7.67 38.85
C LYS A 26 -43.97 8.38 37.47
N THR A 27 -45.17 8.67 37.06
CA THR A 27 -45.85 9.96 36.77
C THR A 27 -45.30 10.87 35.67
N ALA A 28 -46.15 11.09 34.78
CA ALA A 28 -46.56 11.95 33.66
C ALA A 28 -45.91 13.36 33.49
N LYS A 29 -44.88 13.79 34.20
CA LYS A 29 -44.24 15.12 34.03
C LYS A 29 -42.91 15.14 33.30
N GLU A 30 -42.33 13.97 32.98
CA GLU A 30 -41.07 13.91 32.22
C GLU A 30 -41.25 13.78 30.70
N LYS A 31 -42.48 13.68 30.19
CA LYS A 31 -42.70 13.55 28.73
C LYS A 31 -42.49 14.84 27.92
N THR A 32 -42.41 16.00 28.56
CA THR A 32 -42.24 17.30 27.85
C THR A 32 -40.75 17.72 27.72
N ALA A 33 -39.87 17.15 28.52
CA ALA A 33 -38.41 17.43 28.42
C ALA A 33 -37.69 16.48 27.44
N MET A 34 -38.22 15.28 27.17
CA MET A 34 -37.60 14.35 26.18
C MET A 34 -37.86 14.74 24.72
N ALA A 35 -38.91 15.49 24.44
CA ALA A 35 -39.23 15.91 23.05
C ALA A 35 -38.29 17.02 22.51
N LYS A 36 -37.52 17.69 23.38
CA LYS A 36 -36.55 18.73 22.96
C LYS A 36 -35.13 18.21 22.71
N ASN A 37 -34.78 17.03 23.22
CA ASN A 37 -33.47 16.43 22.98
C ASN A 37 -33.42 15.54 21.72
N ASP A 38 -34.56 15.09 21.20
CA ASP A 38 -34.60 14.29 19.95
C ASP A 38 -34.39 15.12 18.69
N SER A 39 -34.55 16.47 18.76
CA SER A 39 -34.25 17.35 17.63
C SER A 39 -32.77 17.59 17.40
N THR A 40 -31.91 17.31 18.38
CA THR A 40 -30.44 17.42 18.27
C THR A 40 -29.79 16.15 17.72
N VAL A 41 -30.38 14.98 17.92
CA VAL A 41 -29.88 13.73 17.34
C VAL A 41 -30.15 13.66 15.83
N GLN A 42 -31.26 14.22 15.35
CA GLN A 42 -31.56 14.31 13.92
C GLN A 42 -30.73 15.36 13.15
N LYS A 43 -30.12 16.31 13.85
CA LYS A 43 -29.21 17.30 13.20
C LYS A 43 -27.83 16.72 12.88
N ASN A 44 -27.38 15.69 13.58
CA ASN A 44 -26.06 15.09 13.37
C ASN A 44 -26.03 14.00 12.27
N ASP A 45 -27.17 13.48 11.81
CA ASP A 45 -27.26 12.51 10.71
C ASP A 45 -27.26 13.14 9.31
N ILE A 46 -27.23 14.46 9.21
CA ILE A 46 -27.10 15.22 7.94
C ILE A 46 -25.65 15.71 7.77
N MET A 47 -24.65 14.90 8.14
CA MET A 47 -23.30 15.17 7.71
C MET A 47 -23.16 14.82 6.22
N LEU A 48 -22.98 15.85 5.44
CA LEU A 48 -22.73 15.79 4.01
C LEU A 48 -21.31 15.25 3.75
N PHE A 49 -21.16 14.56 2.65
CA PHE A 49 -19.86 14.42 1.98
C PHE A 49 -19.25 15.83 1.84
N GLY A 50 -18.23 16.13 2.65
CA GLY A 50 -17.61 17.48 2.70
C GLY A 50 -17.95 18.34 3.92
N GLU A 51 -18.98 18.05 4.73
CA GLU A 51 -19.06 18.57 6.10
C GLU A 51 -18.20 17.69 7.03
N ILE A 52 -16.91 17.84 6.86
CA ILE A 52 -15.86 17.24 7.69
C ILE A 52 -16.02 17.76 9.11
N GLY A 53 -15.88 16.90 10.11
CA GLY A 53 -16.06 17.22 11.52
C GLY A 53 -15.42 18.55 11.90
N GLU A 54 -16.07 19.30 12.79
CA GLU A 54 -15.63 20.64 13.22
C GLU A 54 -14.23 20.65 13.87
N THR A 55 -13.62 19.47 14.07
CA THR A 55 -12.41 19.29 14.87
C THR A 55 -11.35 18.47 14.12
N VAL A 56 -10.20 19.07 13.80
CA VAL A 56 -9.01 18.39 13.28
C VAL A 56 -8.26 17.72 14.43
N VAL A 57 -7.95 16.45 14.28
CA VAL A 57 -7.23 15.64 15.28
C VAL A 57 -5.80 15.43 14.80
N THR A 58 -4.85 15.83 15.64
CA THR A 58 -3.43 15.68 15.36
C THR A 58 -2.76 14.52 16.11
N GLY A 59 -3.53 13.71 16.84
CA GLY A 59 -3.02 12.63 17.70
C GLY A 59 -2.56 13.09 19.08
N TYR A 60 -1.93 14.25 19.20
CA TYR A 60 -1.55 14.86 20.48
C TYR A 60 -2.65 15.76 21.04
N TYR A 61 -3.30 16.51 20.19
CA TYR A 61 -4.38 17.44 20.52
C TYR A 61 -5.42 17.49 19.39
N SER A 62 -6.56 18.11 19.65
CA SER A 62 -7.58 18.39 18.67
C SER A 62 -7.92 19.88 18.65
N LYS A 63 -8.14 20.44 17.45
CA LYS A 63 -8.52 21.84 17.24
C LYS A 63 -9.74 21.93 16.34
N THR A 64 -10.53 22.99 16.50
CA THR A 64 -11.58 23.26 15.53
C THR A 64 -10.97 23.55 14.15
N LYS A 65 -11.64 23.12 13.08
CA LYS A 65 -11.14 23.34 11.69
C LYS A 65 -10.88 24.83 11.42
N ASN A 66 -11.64 25.73 12.05
CA ASN A 66 -11.50 27.17 11.88
C ASN A 66 -10.30 27.77 12.65
N SER A 67 -9.76 27.05 13.63
CA SER A 67 -8.56 27.43 14.40
C SER A 67 -7.30 26.67 13.97
N PHE A 68 -7.36 25.86 12.93
CA PHE A 68 -6.23 25.08 12.45
C PHE A 68 -5.57 25.79 11.27
N THR A 69 -4.26 26.06 11.35
CA THR A 69 -3.50 26.79 10.32
C THR A 69 -2.91 25.86 9.26
N GLY A 70 -2.72 24.58 9.57
CA GLY A 70 -2.16 23.58 8.69
C GLY A 70 -3.16 23.03 7.65
N THR A 71 -2.65 22.19 6.74
CA THR A 71 -3.46 21.47 5.74
C THR A 71 -3.75 20.06 6.26
N ALA A 72 -5.03 19.74 6.40
CA ALA A 72 -5.48 18.41 6.83
C ALA A 72 -6.73 17.98 6.06
N VAL A 73 -6.75 16.75 5.58
CA VAL A 73 -7.94 16.10 5.04
C VAL A 73 -8.50 15.18 6.12
N GLN A 74 -9.75 15.38 6.49
CA GLN A 74 -10.42 14.56 7.49
C GLN A 74 -11.60 13.83 6.88
N VAL A 75 -11.70 12.53 7.18
CA VAL A 75 -12.77 11.63 6.71
C VAL A 75 -13.34 10.88 7.89
N SER A 76 -14.66 10.79 7.99
CA SER A 76 -15.28 9.93 9.01
C SER A 76 -15.23 8.46 8.60
N GLY A 77 -15.18 7.55 9.59
CA GLY A 77 -15.25 6.11 9.31
C GLY A 77 -16.54 5.72 8.55
N LYS A 78 -17.65 6.42 8.80
CA LYS A 78 -18.92 6.22 8.09
C LYS A 78 -18.81 6.58 6.59
N GLU A 79 -18.09 7.64 6.25
CA GLU A 79 -17.88 8.01 4.84
C GLU A 79 -16.89 7.08 4.16
N MET A 80 -15.86 6.66 4.88
CA MET A 80 -14.92 5.66 4.40
C MET A 80 -15.62 4.36 4.00
N MET A 81 -16.53 3.86 4.84
CA MET A 81 -17.35 2.67 4.55
C MET A 81 -18.27 2.83 3.32
N LYS A 82 -18.54 4.05 2.86
CA LYS A 82 -19.34 4.26 1.64
C LYS A 82 -18.53 4.00 0.37
N VAL A 83 -17.21 4.12 0.44
CA VAL A 83 -16.30 3.93 -0.69
C VAL A 83 -15.73 2.50 -0.68
N ASN A 84 -15.17 2.10 0.45
CA ASN A 84 -14.61 0.77 0.65
C ASN A 84 -14.86 0.33 2.10
N SER A 85 -15.52 -0.80 2.28
CA SER A 85 -15.87 -1.33 3.61
C SER A 85 -14.86 -2.36 4.14
N THR A 86 -13.89 -2.76 3.32
CA THR A 86 -12.94 -3.83 3.65
C THR A 86 -11.49 -3.38 3.71
N ASN A 87 -11.10 -2.34 2.94
CA ASN A 87 -9.73 -1.83 2.90
C ASN A 87 -9.71 -0.32 3.09
N LEU A 88 -9.12 0.12 4.21
CA LEU A 88 -9.05 1.53 4.59
C LEU A 88 -8.13 2.34 3.67
N LEU A 89 -6.95 1.79 3.33
CA LEU A 89 -5.97 2.50 2.51
C LEU A 89 -6.46 2.73 1.07
N GLU A 90 -7.21 1.77 0.52
CA GLU A 90 -7.87 1.91 -0.78
C GLU A 90 -8.93 3.03 -0.78
N GLY A 91 -9.68 3.13 0.31
CA GLY A 91 -10.69 4.18 0.46
C GLY A 91 -10.10 5.58 0.58
N LEU A 92 -8.94 5.74 1.25
CA LEU A 92 -8.32 7.05 1.48
C LEU A 92 -7.96 7.78 0.20
N LYS A 93 -7.53 7.08 -0.85
CA LYS A 93 -7.19 7.66 -2.17
C LYS A 93 -8.33 8.49 -2.77
N VAL A 94 -9.57 8.09 -2.54
CA VAL A 94 -10.75 8.76 -3.08
C VAL A 94 -10.99 10.12 -2.42
N PHE A 95 -10.66 10.25 -1.14
CA PHE A 95 -10.85 11.50 -0.40
C PHE A 95 -9.67 12.45 -0.52
N ASP A 96 -8.47 11.89 -0.71
CA ASP A 96 -7.24 12.65 -0.90
C ASP A 96 -6.41 12.07 -2.04
N PRO A 97 -6.49 12.62 -3.26
CA PRO A 97 -5.73 12.12 -4.41
C PRO A 97 -4.22 12.34 -4.29
N SER A 98 -3.76 13.16 -3.33
CA SER A 98 -2.33 13.28 -3.02
C SER A 98 -1.79 12.10 -2.21
N PHE A 99 -2.66 11.30 -1.59
CA PHE A 99 -2.35 10.04 -0.95
C PHE A 99 -2.35 8.93 -2.02
N GLN A 100 -1.20 8.46 -2.40
CA GLN A 100 -1.03 7.46 -3.45
C GLN A 100 -0.38 6.21 -2.90
N VAL A 101 -0.99 5.06 -3.13
CA VAL A 101 -0.35 3.75 -2.93
C VAL A 101 0.39 3.43 -4.23
N VAL A 102 1.71 3.34 -4.15
CA VAL A 102 2.56 2.99 -5.29
C VAL A 102 2.56 1.47 -5.43
N ASP A 103 1.99 0.98 -6.50
CA ASP A 103 1.91 -0.44 -6.80
C ASP A 103 2.67 -0.75 -8.08
N THR A 104 3.94 -1.11 -7.94
CA THR A 104 4.82 -1.45 -9.06
C THR A 104 4.48 -2.78 -9.69
N ARG A 105 3.74 -3.65 -8.98
CA ARG A 105 3.33 -4.99 -9.45
C ARG A 105 1.92 -5.04 -10.02
N GLY A 106 1.10 -4.01 -9.82
CA GLY A 106 -0.28 -3.94 -10.29
C GLY A 106 -1.23 -4.93 -9.62
N ILE A 107 -0.92 -5.37 -8.39
CA ILE A 107 -1.65 -6.42 -7.66
C ILE A 107 -2.27 -5.94 -6.35
N TYR A 108 -1.99 -4.72 -5.93
CA TYR A 108 -2.54 -4.16 -4.70
C TYR A 108 -4.07 -4.12 -4.75
N GLY A 109 -4.70 -4.62 -3.70
CA GLY A 109 -6.16 -4.75 -3.60
C GLY A 109 -6.74 -6.03 -4.24
N SER A 110 -5.94 -6.79 -5.00
CA SER A 110 -6.33 -8.10 -5.57
C SER A 110 -5.67 -9.26 -4.83
N ASP A 111 -4.36 -9.16 -4.57
CA ASP A 111 -3.62 -10.15 -3.80
C ASP A 111 -3.90 -9.97 -2.29
N PRO A 112 -4.45 -10.98 -1.58
CA PRO A 112 -4.79 -10.88 -0.17
C PRO A 112 -3.59 -10.66 0.76
N ASN A 113 -2.39 -11.05 0.33
CA ASN A 113 -1.18 -11.02 1.13
C ASN A 113 -0.24 -9.86 0.78
N HIS A 114 -0.57 -9.08 -0.26
CA HIS A 114 0.23 -7.93 -0.66
C HIS A 114 -0.13 -6.68 0.14
N ILE A 115 0.71 -6.34 1.11
CA ILE A 115 0.64 -5.10 1.88
C ILE A 115 1.50 -4.04 1.18
N PRO A 116 1.02 -2.79 1.02
CA PRO A 116 1.80 -1.76 0.35
C PRO A 116 3.05 -1.39 1.15
N ASP A 117 4.18 -1.35 0.49
CA ASP A 117 5.48 -0.95 1.01
C ASP A 117 5.85 0.51 0.66
N GLN A 118 5.09 1.11 -0.24
CA GLN A 118 5.25 2.49 -0.67
C GLN A 118 3.91 3.22 -0.70
N ILE A 119 3.83 4.30 0.09
CA ILE A 119 2.71 5.24 0.10
C ILE A 119 3.28 6.64 0.08
N GLU A 120 2.85 7.43 -0.87
CA GLU A 120 3.31 8.81 -1.07
C GLU A 120 2.21 9.81 -0.76
N ILE A 121 2.60 10.92 -0.11
CA ILE A 121 1.74 12.08 0.08
C ILE A 121 2.45 13.29 -0.51
N ARG A 122 1.89 13.85 -1.59
CA ARG A 122 2.50 14.96 -2.37
C ARG A 122 3.86 14.59 -2.98
N GLY A 123 4.00 13.33 -3.48
CA GLY A 123 5.17 12.82 -4.17
C GLY A 123 6.26 12.26 -3.27
N GLN A 124 7.29 11.73 -3.89
CA GLN A 124 8.40 11.04 -3.23
C GLN A 124 9.42 12.04 -2.68
N ASN A 125 9.75 11.92 -1.39
CA ASN A 125 10.69 12.79 -0.68
C ASN A 125 12.08 12.15 -0.48
N THR A 126 12.28 10.91 -0.88
CA THR A 126 13.51 10.16 -0.65
C THR A 126 14.09 9.68 -1.98
N MET A 127 15.38 9.89 -2.18
CA MET A 127 16.10 9.35 -3.35
C MET A 127 16.40 7.87 -3.16
N PRO A 128 16.38 7.07 -4.24
CA PRO A 128 16.87 5.71 -4.19
C PRO A 128 18.36 5.68 -3.87
N ASP A 129 18.78 4.58 -3.27
CA ASP A 129 20.15 4.35 -2.86
C ASP A 129 20.83 3.33 -3.79
N ILE A 130 22.18 3.29 -3.77
CA ILE A 130 22.96 2.35 -4.55
C ILE A 130 23.74 1.44 -3.62
N SER A 131 23.67 0.14 -3.84
CA SER A 131 24.49 -0.86 -3.19
C SER A 131 25.10 -1.79 -4.23
N GLN A 132 26.43 -1.90 -4.24
CA GLN A 132 27.18 -2.74 -5.19
C GLN A 132 26.75 -2.51 -6.66
N SER A 133 26.62 -1.25 -7.07
CA SER A 133 26.18 -0.83 -8.41
C SER A 133 24.70 -1.16 -8.74
N ASN A 134 23.93 -1.66 -7.78
CA ASN A 134 22.51 -1.92 -7.92
C ASN A 134 21.66 -0.87 -7.21
N LEU A 135 20.59 -0.44 -7.88
CA LEU A 135 19.63 0.48 -7.31
C LEU A 135 18.81 -0.22 -6.22
N GLN A 136 18.76 0.38 -5.04
CA GLN A 136 17.98 -0.12 -3.91
C GLN A 136 16.65 0.62 -3.82
N THR A 137 15.56 -0.14 -3.69
CA THR A 137 14.25 0.45 -3.41
C THR A 137 14.21 0.96 -1.97
N VAL A 138 13.81 2.21 -1.80
CA VAL A 138 13.61 2.82 -0.48
C VAL A 138 12.14 2.78 -0.14
N THR A 139 11.81 2.17 0.99
CA THR A 139 10.43 2.17 1.51
C THR A 139 10.02 3.59 1.93
N THR A 140 8.95 4.11 1.32
CA THR A 140 8.37 5.42 1.66
C THR A 140 6.97 5.21 2.23
N LEU A 141 6.83 5.35 3.54
CA LEU A 141 5.55 5.25 4.23
C LEU A 141 5.31 6.51 5.06
N PRO A 142 4.07 7.02 5.13
CA PRO A 142 3.69 8.01 6.13
C PRO A 142 3.69 7.39 7.53
N VAL A 143 3.72 8.24 8.55
CA VAL A 143 3.52 7.78 9.93
C VAL A 143 2.04 7.50 10.15
N PHE A 144 1.72 6.32 10.66
CA PHE A 144 0.35 5.95 11.06
C PHE A 144 0.19 6.05 12.57
N ILE A 145 -0.85 6.74 13.01
CA ILE A 145 -1.17 6.94 14.42
C ILE A 145 -2.57 6.44 14.70
N ILE A 146 -2.75 5.54 15.65
CA ILE A 146 -4.07 5.11 16.15
C ILE A 146 -4.22 5.56 17.61
N ASP A 147 -5.23 6.40 17.88
CA ASP A 147 -5.54 6.94 19.22
C ASP A 147 -4.35 7.61 19.94
N GLY A 148 -3.40 8.17 19.15
CA GLY A 148 -2.19 8.86 19.63
C GLY A 148 -0.94 7.99 19.74
N PHE A 149 -0.99 6.73 19.30
CA PHE A 149 0.13 5.80 19.30
C PHE A 149 0.53 5.41 17.88
N GLU A 150 1.83 5.39 17.60
CA GLU A 150 2.37 5.01 16.30
C GLU A 150 2.24 3.50 16.08
N VAL A 151 1.81 3.12 14.87
CA VAL A 151 1.63 1.74 14.43
C VAL A 151 2.24 1.51 13.04
N ASN A 152 2.49 0.25 12.68
CA ASN A 152 2.94 -0.12 11.35
C ASN A 152 1.78 -0.13 10.32
N VAL A 153 2.12 -0.15 9.03
CA VAL A 153 1.15 -0.14 7.92
C VAL A 153 0.27 -1.39 7.91
N GLN A 154 0.81 -2.55 8.32
CA GLN A 154 0.06 -3.80 8.39
C GLN A 154 -1.11 -3.69 9.37
N LYS A 155 -0.90 -3.09 10.55
CA LYS A 155 -1.96 -2.89 11.53
C LYS A 155 -3.08 -1.97 11.01
N VAL A 156 -2.75 -1.02 10.13
CA VAL A 156 -3.74 -0.15 9.48
C VAL A 156 -4.46 -0.89 8.35
N TYR A 157 -3.74 -1.74 7.59
CA TYR A 157 -4.30 -2.57 6.53
C TYR A 157 -5.34 -3.56 7.07
N ASP A 158 -5.05 -4.20 8.20
CA ASP A 158 -5.91 -5.21 8.83
C ASP A 158 -7.00 -4.59 9.73
N LEU A 159 -6.90 -3.28 10.07
CA LEU A 159 -7.80 -2.61 11.00
C LEU A 159 -9.27 -2.74 10.60
N ASP A 160 -10.12 -3.14 11.54
CA ASP A 160 -11.56 -3.14 11.31
C ASP A 160 -12.10 -1.71 11.18
N ILE A 161 -12.55 -1.37 9.97
CA ILE A 161 -13.08 -0.04 9.65
C ILE A 161 -14.30 0.36 10.50
N ASN A 162 -15.04 -0.63 11.03
CA ASN A 162 -16.17 -0.37 11.93
C ASN A 162 -15.73 0.24 13.26
N ARG A 163 -14.45 0.09 13.64
CA ARG A 163 -13.86 0.74 14.83
C ARG A 163 -13.45 2.19 14.57
N VAL A 164 -13.36 2.60 13.33
CA VAL A 164 -12.84 3.91 12.95
C VAL A 164 -13.91 4.99 13.12
N LYS A 165 -13.59 5.99 13.93
CA LYS A 165 -14.41 7.21 14.09
C LYS A 165 -14.07 8.22 13.02
N SER A 166 -12.77 8.56 12.89
CA SER A 166 -12.27 9.54 11.93
C SER A 166 -10.83 9.23 11.53
N ILE A 167 -10.46 9.66 10.33
CA ILE A 167 -9.11 9.60 9.79
C ILE A 167 -8.73 11.00 9.39
N THR A 168 -7.53 11.45 9.78
CA THR A 168 -6.99 12.76 9.43
C THR A 168 -5.63 12.58 8.76
N ILE A 169 -5.47 13.08 7.53
CA ILE A 169 -4.20 13.12 6.81
C ILE A 169 -3.59 14.51 7.00
N LEU A 170 -2.40 14.58 7.62
CA LEU A 170 -1.64 15.80 7.88
C LEU A 170 -0.54 15.91 6.81
N LYS A 171 -0.57 16.99 5.99
CA LYS A 171 0.22 17.08 4.77
C LYS A 171 1.35 18.11 4.79
N ASP A 172 1.35 19.06 5.71
CA ASP A 172 2.33 20.16 5.76
C ASP A 172 3.01 20.28 7.12
N ALA A 173 4.02 21.15 7.21
CA ALA A 173 4.79 21.30 8.43
C ALA A 173 3.95 21.86 9.60
N ALA A 174 2.98 22.76 9.37
CA ALA A 174 2.15 23.27 10.45
C ALA A 174 1.26 22.19 11.07
N ALA A 175 0.87 21.19 10.28
CA ALA A 175 0.12 20.03 10.73
C ALA A 175 1.01 18.93 11.32
N ALA A 176 2.20 18.68 10.74
CA ALA A 176 3.00 17.50 10.95
C ALA A 176 4.32 17.73 11.72
N ALA A 177 4.81 18.99 11.90
CA ALA A 177 6.08 19.27 12.58
C ALA A 177 6.14 18.79 14.04
N ILE A 178 4.98 18.61 14.67
CA ILE A 178 4.89 18.03 16.02
C ILE A 178 5.37 16.55 16.05
N TYR A 179 5.44 15.87 14.90
CA TYR A 179 5.99 14.52 14.72
C TYR A 179 7.46 14.53 14.29
N GLY A 180 8.01 15.71 13.99
CA GLY A 180 9.44 15.98 13.78
C GLY A 180 10.08 15.11 12.71
N SER A 181 11.06 14.33 13.14
CA SER A 181 11.92 13.48 12.31
C SER A 181 11.22 12.33 11.59
N ARG A 182 9.94 12.10 11.84
CA ARG A 182 9.17 10.99 11.23
C ARG A 182 8.19 11.46 10.15
N ALA A 183 7.97 12.77 10.03
CA ALA A 183 6.81 13.35 9.34
C ALA A 183 7.05 13.80 7.90
N ALA A 184 8.21 13.56 7.29
CA ALA A 184 8.51 14.03 5.92
C ALA A 184 7.57 13.44 4.85
N ASN A 185 7.09 12.21 5.06
CA ASN A 185 6.15 11.55 4.16
C ASN A 185 4.68 11.75 4.57
N GLY A 186 4.40 12.72 5.49
CA GLY A 186 3.08 12.98 6.04
C GLY A 186 2.71 12.09 7.23
N VAL A 187 1.55 12.36 7.83
CA VAL A 187 1.03 11.62 8.99
C VAL A 187 -0.44 11.29 8.77
N VAL A 188 -0.82 10.04 9.01
CA VAL A 188 -2.20 9.57 8.98
C VAL A 188 -2.64 9.26 10.41
N VAL A 189 -3.55 10.07 10.94
CA VAL A 189 -4.08 9.93 12.31
C VAL A 189 -5.46 9.30 12.25
N ILE A 190 -5.63 8.18 12.94
CA ILE A 190 -6.87 7.42 13.04
C ILE A 190 -7.38 7.50 14.47
N GLU A 191 -8.62 7.95 14.64
CA GLU A 191 -9.33 7.86 15.91
C GLU A 191 -10.30 6.69 15.89
N THR A 192 -10.29 5.89 16.95
CA THR A 192 -11.28 4.83 17.13
C THR A 192 -12.54 5.35 17.85
N ILE A 193 -13.64 4.61 17.69
CA ILE A 193 -14.92 4.92 18.35
C ILE A 193 -14.71 4.92 19.87
N THR A 194 -15.30 5.93 20.52
CA THR A 194 -15.31 6.05 21.98
C THR A 194 -16.72 5.75 22.49
N PRO A 195 -16.90 4.87 23.51
CA PRO A 195 -18.20 4.51 24.04
C PRO A 195 -19.04 5.72 24.46
N MET A 196 -20.29 5.75 24.03
CA MET A 196 -21.23 6.83 24.42
C MET A 196 -21.70 6.68 25.86
N ALA A 197 -21.91 7.80 26.54
CA ALA A 197 -22.41 7.78 27.92
C ALA A 197 -23.90 7.37 28.01
N GLY A 198 -24.22 6.49 28.94
CA GLY A 198 -25.64 6.20 29.34
C GLY A 198 -26.37 5.19 28.45
N LYS A 199 -25.71 4.49 27.55
CA LYS A 199 -26.31 3.47 26.68
C LYS A 199 -25.50 2.17 26.68
N LEU A 200 -26.20 1.04 26.64
CA LEU A 200 -25.68 -0.22 26.14
C LEU A 200 -26.01 -0.27 24.65
N GLN A 201 -25.02 -0.43 23.80
CA GLN A 201 -25.18 -0.57 22.35
C GLN A 201 -24.35 -1.75 21.87
N ILE A 202 -25.00 -2.62 21.12
CA ILE A 202 -24.35 -3.75 20.46
C ILE A 202 -24.48 -3.50 18.96
N SER A 203 -23.35 -3.43 18.28
CA SER A 203 -23.30 -3.24 16.84
C SER A 203 -22.68 -4.47 16.18
N TYR A 204 -23.41 -5.08 15.27
CA TYR A 204 -22.92 -6.20 14.48
C TYR A 204 -22.89 -5.81 13.01
N THR A 205 -21.75 -6.07 12.36
CA THR A 205 -21.58 -5.84 10.93
C THR A 205 -21.08 -7.10 10.25
N MET A 206 -21.72 -7.48 9.16
CA MET A 206 -21.31 -8.56 8.28
C MET A 206 -20.98 -7.98 6.90
N ASN A 207 -19.83 -8.36 6.35
CA ASN A 207 -19.45 -8.11 4.97
C ASN A 207 -19.25 -9.45 4.25
N GLY A 208 -19.82 -9.60 3.05
CA GLY A 208 -19.54 -10.68 2.12
C GLY A 208 -19.02 -10.08 0.82
N LYS A 209 -17.75 -10.32 0.45
CA LYS A 209 -17.11 -9.78 -0.76
C LYS A 209 -16.81 -10.91 -1.72
N PHE A 210 -17.24 -10.77 -2.95
CA PHE A 210 -16.87 -11.63 -4.06
C PHE A 210 -15.82 -10.93 -4.92
N GLU A 211 -14.76 -11.65 -5.25
CA GLU A 211 -13.67 -11.19 -6.11
C GLU A 211 -13.68 -11.98 -7.41
N ILE A 212 -13.88 -11.27 -8.52
CA ILE A 212 -14.02 -11.85 -9.85
C ILE A 212 -12.78 -11.49 -10.66
N PRO A 213 -11.94 -12.48 -11.07
CA PRO A 213 -10.78 -12.21 -11.91
C PRO A 213 -11.17 -11.50 -13.21
N ASP A 214 -10.47 -10.41 -13.52
CA ASP A 214 -10.64 -9.65 -14.75
C ASP A 214 -9.48 -9.89 -15.72
N LEU A 215 -9.71 -10.74 -16.72
CA LEU A 215 -8.73 -11.10 -17.75
C LEU A 215 -8.85 -10.25 -19.02
N SER A 216 -9.68 -9.21 -19.03
CA SER A 216 -9.95 -8.39 -20.23
C SER A 216 -8.74 -7.62 -20.77
N SER A 217 -7.68 -7.46 -19.95
CA SER A 217 -6.43 -6.81 -20.36
C SER A 217 -5.49 -7.75 -21.13
N TYR A 218 -5.70 -9.06 -21.05
CA TYR A 218 -4.90 -10.07 -21.75
C TYR A 218 -5.43 -10.28 -23.17
N ASN A 219 -4.52 -10.35 -24.14
CA ASN A 219 -4.82 -10.56 -25.56
C ASN A 219 -3.92 -11.67 -26.13
N LEU A 220 -3.88 -12.81 -25.42
CA LEU A 220 -3.01 -13.92 -25.79
C LEU A 220 -3.50 -14.63 -27.08
N MET A 221 -2.57 -15.21 -27.80
CA MET A 221 -2.85 -16.04 -28.97
C MET A 221 -3.50 -17.37 -28.57
N ASN A 222 -4.42 -17.89 -29.40
CA ASN A 222 -4.92 -19.25 -29.30
C ASN A 222 -3.94 -20.26 -29.93
N ALA A 223 -4.21 -21.54 -29.84
CA ALA A 223 -3.30 -22.60 -30.30
C ALA A 223 -2.96 -22.50 -31.80
N ALA A 224 -3.91 -22.17 -32.65
CA ALA A 224 -3.70 -22.01 -34.10
C ALA A 224 -2.84 -20.75 -34.38
N GLU A 225 -3.13 -19.66 -33.73
CA GLU A 225 -2.38 -18.37 -33.86
C GLU A 225 -0.94 -18.49 -33.39
N VAL A 226 -0.69 -19.19 -32.26
CA VAL A 226 0.68 -19.43 -31.79
C VAL A 226 1.44 -20.27 -32.80
N LEU A 227 0.85 -21.34 -33.34
CA LEU A 227 1.51 -22.19 -34.32
C LEU A 227 1.80 -21.43 -35.63
N GLU A 228 0.87 -20.59 -36.11
CA GLU A 228 1.08 -19.71 -37.25
C GLU A 228 2.20 -18.69 -36.98
N PHE A 229 2.19 -18.07 -35.79
CA PHE A 229 3.26 -17.15 -35.37
C PHE A 229 4.62 -17.82 -35.38
N GLN A 230 4.76 -18.97 -34.72
CA GLN A 230 6.00 -19.75 -34.67
C GLN A 230 6.48 -20.17 -36.05
N LYS A 231 5.56 -20.55 -36.95
CA LYS A 231 5.91 -20.88 -38.34
C LYS A 231 6.43 -19.67 -39.10
N LYS A 232 5.73 -18.53 -39.05
CA LYS A 232 6.16 -17.28 -39.69
C LYS A 232 7.48 -16.74 -39.12
N ALA A 233 7.73 -16.99 -37.85
CA ALA A 233 8.97 -16.60 -37.16
C ALA A 233 10.16 -17.54 -37.46
N GLY A 234 9.95 -18.62 -38.24
CA GLY A 234 11.00 -19.58 -38.60
C GLY A 234 11.42 -20.54 -37.48
N VAL A 235 10.58 -20.71 -36.43
CA VAL A 235 10.91 -21.58 -35.29
C VAL A 235 11.15 -23.03 -35.72
N PHE A 236 10.47 -23.49 -36.75
CA PHE A 236 10.55 -24.86 -37.27
C PHE A 236 11.44 -24.98 -38.52
N ASP A 237 12.13 -23.90 -38.89
CA ASP A 237 13.03 -23.93 -40.04
C ASP A 237 14.42 -24.46 -39.60
N ALA A 238 15.10 -25.19 -40.50
CA ALA A 238 16.43 -25.73 -40.24
C ALA A 238 17.50 -24.63 -40.38
N TYR A 239 17.54 -23.69 -39.44
CA TYR A 239 18.41 -22.51 -39.53
C TYR A 239 19.75 -22.64 -38.80
N ARG A 240 19.96 -23.68 -37.99
CA ARG A 240 21.17 -23.87 -37.21
C ARG A 240 22.01 -24.95 -37.89
N GLU A 241 23.28 -24.67 -38.17
CA GLU A 241 24.25 -25.66 -38.58
C GLU A 241 24.25 -26.87 -37.62
N GLY A 242 23.91 -28.07 -38.13
CA GLY A 242 23.84 -29.29 -37.35
C GLY A 242 22.43 -29.69 -36.83
N GLU A 243 21.41 -28.92 -37.08
CA GLU A 243 20.03 -29.34 -36.77
C GLU A 243 19.41 -30.15 -37.92
N ASP A 244 18.79 -31.26 -37.59
CA ASP A 244 18.08 -32.09 -38.56
C ASP A 244 16.72 -31.42 -38.93
N ALA A 245 16.58 -30.97 -40.19
CA ALA A 245 15.35 -30.42 -40.72
C ALA A 245 14.14 -31.35 -40.56
N GLY A 246 14.36 -32.65 -40.57
CA GLY A 246 13.32 -33.65 -40.35
C GLY A 246 12.79 -33.62 -38.93
N LEU A 247 13.65 -33.38 -37.92
CA LEU A 247 13.23 -33.28 -36.52
C LEU A 247 12.39 -32.02 -36.26
N ASN A 248 12.73 -30.89 -36.88
CA ASN A 248 11.95 -29.66 -36.79
C ASN A 248 10.59 -29.76 -37.50
N ALA A 249 10.55 -30.42 -38.67
CA ALA A 249 9.30 -30.76 -39.36
C ALA A 249 8.42 -31.68 -38.51
N ASN A 250 8.99 -32.65 -37.82
CA ASN A 250 8.24 -33.51 -36.89
C ASN A 250 7.63 -32.69 -35.77
N SER A 251 8.41 -31.78 -35.18
CA SER A 251 7.93 -30.88 -34.11
C SER A 251 6.74 -30.01 -34.58
N TYR A 252 6.83 -29.44 -35.78
CA TYR A 252 5.71 -28.70 -36.39
C TYR A 252 4.49 -29.58 -36.61
N ASN A 253 4.68 -30.79 -37.16
CA ASN A 253 3.58 -31.71 -37.47
C ASN A 253 2.87 -32.21 -36.20
N VAL A 254 3.60 -32.46 -35.13
CA VAL A 254 3.04 -32.85 -33.82
C VAL A 254 2.22 -31.68 -33.25
N ALA A 255 2.73 -30.46 -33.24
CA ALA A 255 1.99 -29.29 -32.82
C ALA A 255 0.75 -29.05 -33.68
N ARG A 256 0.89 -29.15 -35.02
CA ARG A 256 -0.24 -29.03 -35.97
C ARG A 256 -1.31 -30.09 -35.77
N ARG A 257 -0.91 -31.32 -35.49
CA ARG A 257 -1.86 -32.41 -35.19
C ARG A 257 -2.66 -32.10 -33.93
N ALA A 258 -2.00 -31.60 -32.85
CA ALA A 258 -2.67 -31.19 -31.64
C ALA A 258 -3.72 -30.09 -31.92
N VAL A 259 -3.33 -29.04 -32.65
CA VAL A 259 -4.23 -27.95 -33.04
C VAL A 259 -5.41 -28.45 -33.85
N LEU A 260 -5.16 -29.30 -34.86
CA LEU A 260 -6.22 -29.86 -35.71
C LEU A 260 -7.16 -30.83 -34.97
N SER A 261 -6.67 -31.47 -33.89
CA SER A 261 -7.53 -32.28 -33.00
C SER A 261 -8.28 -31.46 -31.95
N GLY A 262 -8.19 -30.12 -32.03
CA GLY A 262 -8.96 -29.22 -31.17
C GLY A 262 -8.29 -28.88 -29.82
N VAL A 263 -6.99 -29.16 -29.65
CA VAL A 263 -6.28 -28.79 -28.45
C VAL A 263 -6.07 -27.27 -28.45
N ASP A 264 -6.73 -26.57 -27.51
CA ASP A 264 -6.62 -25.14 -27.27
C ASP A 264 -6.86 -24.87 -25.79
N THR A 265 -5.80 -25.06 -24.99
CA THR A 265 -5.87 -24.97 -23.54
C THR A 265 -5.81 -23.51 -23.08
N TYR A 266 -6.90 -23.02 -22.53
CA TYR A 266 -6.93 -21.68 -21.92
C TYR A 266 -6.28 -21.72 -20.53
N TRP A 267 -4.96 -21.55 -20.49
CA TRP A 267 -4.15 -21.69 -19.27
C TRP A 267 -4.51 -20.69 -18.18
N LEU A 268 -4.88 -19.45 -18.54
CA LEU A 268 -5.20 -18.40 -17.56
C LEU A 268 -6.31 -18.81 -16.58
N SER A 269 -7.25 -19.67 -16.99
CA SER A 269 -8.35 -20.12 -16.12
C SER A 269 -7.94 -21.16 -15.07
N LYS A 270 -6.80 -21.83 -15.24
CA LYS A 270 -6.41 -23.00 -14.43
C LYS A 270 -6.15 -22.68 -12.96
N PRO A 271 -5.39 -21.61 -12.61
CA PRO A 271 -5.15 -21.24 -11.22
C PRO A 271 -6.31 -20.47 -10.59
N LEU A 272 -7.31 -20.03 -11.39
CA LEU A 272 -8.30 -19.07 -10.95
C LEU A 272 -9.53 -19.69 -10.32
N GLN A 273 -10.10 -18.96 -9.40
CA GLN A 273 -11.41 -19.16 -8.81
C GLN A 273 -12.07 -17.80 -8.53
N MET A 274 -13.35 -17.79 -8.27
CA MET A 274 -14.00 -16.63 -7.67
C MET A 274 -13.59 -16.55 -6.21
N GLY A 275 -12.86 -15.47 -5.86
CA GLY A 275 -12.48 -15.21 -4.49
C GLY A 275 -13.70 -14.86 -3.64
N PHE A 276 -13.66 -15.23 -2.37
CA PHE A 276 -14.73 -14.92 -1.42
C PHE A 276 -14.18 -14.53 -0.07
N GLN A 277 -14.61 -13.39 0.42
CA GLN A 277 -14.32 -12.92 1.77
C GLN A 277 -15.61 -12.82 2.56
N HIS A 278 -15.60 -13.30 3.79
CA HIS A 278 -16.59 -12.91 4.79
C HIS A 278 -15.91 -12.30 6.01
N LYS A 279 -16.46 -11.18 6.48
CA LYS A 279 -15.97 -10.48 7.67
C LYS A 279 -17.12 -10.23 8.62
N HIS A 280 -16.92 -10.56 9.87
CA HIS A 280 -17.85 -10.35 10.97
C HIS A 280 -17.20 -9.42 11.99
N SER A 281 -17.91 -8.37 12.39
CA SER A 281 -17.45 -7.42 13.39
C SER A 281 -18.56 -7.21 14.45
N LEU A 282 -18.21 -7.41 15.69
CA LEU A 282 -19.08 -7.20 16.86
C LEU A 282 -18.44 -6.15 17.76
N ILE A 283 -19.14 -5.07 18.01
CA ILE A 283 -18.75 -4.00 18.94
C ILE A 283 -19.80 -3.87 20.02
N ILE A 284 -19.39 -3.98 21.26
CA ILE A 284 -20.24 -3.83 22.45
C ILE A 284 -19.77 -2.59 23.21
N GLU A 285 -20.63 -1.62 23.36
CA GLU A 285 -20.39 -0.39 24.11
C GLU A 285 -21.31 -0.33 25.31
N ALA A 286 -20.76 -0.12 26.50
CA ALA A 286 -21.52 -0.03 27.74
C ALA A 286 -21.06 1.15 28.59
N SER A 287 -22.00 1.88 29.13
CA SER A 287 -21.80 2.91 30.13
C SER A 287 -22.97 2.99 31.10
N PRO A 288 -22.77 2.83 32.40
CA PRO A 288 -23.83 2.99 33.37
C PRO A 288 -24.48 4.38 33.27
N LYS A 289 -25.78 4.46 33.43
CA LYS A 289 -26.52 5.74 33.45
C LYS A 289 -26.24 6.55 34.73
N THR A 290 -25.96 5.87 35.83
CA THR A 290 -25.63 6.48 37.12
C THR A 290 -24.13 6.60 37.32
N SER A 291 -23.69 7.74 37.80
CA SER A 291 -22.29 7.92 38.23
C SER A 291 -22.03 7.16 39.52
N LEU A 292 -20.86 6.56 39.64
CA LEU A 292 -20.37 6.00 40.91
C LEU A 292 -20.11 7.14 41.94
N PRO A 293 -19.90 6.82 43.22
CA PRO A 293 -19.55 7.83 44.23
C PRO A 293 -18.44 8.76 43.77
N GLY A 294 -18.55 10.04 44.08
CA GLY A 294 -17.61 11.08 43.62
C GLY A 294 -17.80 11.52 42.16
N GLY A 295 -18.91 11.20 41.49
CA GLY A 295 -19.19 11.59 40.10
C GLY A 295 -18.42 10.82 39.07
N THR A 296 -17.83 9.70 39.43
CA THR A 296 -17.03 8.85 38.56
C THR A 296 -17.90 8.14 37.54
N LYS A 297 -17.54 8.25 36.25
CA LYS A 297 -18.18 7.58 35.12
C LYS A 297 -17.26 6.51 34.57
N VAL A 298 -17.81 5.32 34.35
CA VAL A 298 -17.09 4.20 33.72
C VAL A 298 -17.71 3.96 32.35
N ARG A 299 -16.87 3.79 31.32
CA ARG A 299 -17.26 3.43 29.95
C ARG A 299 -16.41 2.27 29.51
N PHE A 300 -17.05 1.31 28.90
CA PHE A 300 -16.39 0.10 28.41
C PHE A 300 -16.79 -0.14 26.95
N ALA A 301 -15.82 -0.53 26.13
CA ALA A 301 -16.08 -1.11 24.81
C ALA A 301 -15.29 -2.40 24.66
N ALA A 302 -15.91 -3.39 24.02
CA ALA A 302 -15.24 -4.58 23.52
C ALA A 302 -15.48 -4.68 22.02
N ASN A 303 -14.46 -5.08 21.29
CA ASN A 303 -14.54 -5.37 19.86
C ASN A 303 -14.03 -6.78 19.59
N LEU A 304 -14.73 -7.49 18.71
CA LEU A 304 -14.35 -8.80 18.17
C LEU A 304 -14.54 -8.73 16.65
N SER A 305 -13.53 -9.10 15.90
CA SER A 305 -13.59 -9.18 14.44
C SER A 305 -12.93 -10.45 13.94
N TYR A 306 -13.58 -11.08 12.97
CA TYR A 306 -13.05 -12.21 12.23
C TYR A 306 -13.25 -11.97 10.74
N SER A 307 -12.22 -12.17 9.96
CA SER A 307 -12.26 -12.11 8.50
C SER A 307 -11.57 -13.34 7.93
N ASN A 308 -12.23 -14.02 7.01
CA ASN A 308 -11.64 -15.06 6.18
C ASN A 308 -11.72 -14.60 4.72
N LEU A 309 -10.59 -14.54 4.05
CA LEU A 309 -10.46 -14.20 2.64
C LEU A 309 -9.83 -15.36 1.90
N ASN A 310 -10.57 -15.97 0.98
CA ASN A 310 -10.06 -16.88 -0.02
C ASN A 310 -9.87 -16.08 -1.32
N GLY A 311 -8.64 -15.96 -1.79
CA GLY A 311 -8.28 -15.12 -2.92
C GLY A 311 -8.72 -15.68 -4.28
N ALA A 312 -8.48 -14.89 -5.33
CA ALA A 312 -8.81 -15.23 -6.70
C ALA A 312 -7.91 -16.33 -7.31
N MET A 313 -6.72 -16.53 -6.78
CA MET A 313 -5.91 -17.72 -7.07
C MET A 313 -6.23 -18.83 -6.07
N LYS A 314 -6.44 -20.05 -6.58
CA LYS A 314 -6.74 -21.23 -5.76
C LYS A 314 -5.68 -21.44 -4.69
N GLY A 315 -6.13 -21.61 -3.44
CA GLY A 315 -5.26 -21.87 -2.30
C GLY A 315 -4.59 -20.65 -1.68
N SER A 316 -4.69 -19.45 -2.28
CA SER A 316 -4.30 -18.22 -1.60
C SER A 316 -5.35 -17.78 -0.60
N GLY A 317 -4.93 -17.22 0.52
CA GLY A 317 -5.90 -16.78 1.54
C GLY A 317 -5.28 -15.99 2.68
N ARG A 318 -6.15 -15.32 3.45
CA ARG A 318 -5.78 -14.54 4.62
C ARG A 318 -6.90 -14.58 5.66
N ASP A 319 -6.58 -15.07 6.84
CA ASP A 319 -7.46 -15.06 8.00
C ASP A 319 -7.00 -14.00 8.99
N THR A 320 -7.90 -13.15 9.44
CA THR A 320 -7.60 -12.10 10.41
C THR A 320 -8.53 -12.21 11.60
N TYR A 321 -7.95 -12.22 12.81
CA TYR A 321 -8.66 -12.26 14.07
C TYR A 321 -8.27 -11.03 14.88
N GLU A 322 -9.24 -10.25 15.33
CA GLU A 322 -9.01 -9.12 16.21
C GLU A 322 -9.91 -9.20 17.44
N ALA A 323 -9.35 -8.91 18.58
CA ALA A 323 -10.08 -8.76 19.83
C ALA A 323 -9.52 -7.57 20.62
N GLY A 324 -10.38 -6.80 21.24
CA GLY A 324 -9.89 -5.70 22.05
C GLY A 324 -10.89 -5.22 23.07
N THR A 325 -10.37 -4.53 24.09
CA THR A 325 -11.18 -3.90 25.15
C THR A 325 -10.66 -2.50 25.42
N LYS A 326 -11.58 -1.55 25.55
CA LYS A 326 -11.28 -0.16 25.87
C LYS A 326 -12.07 0.24 27.12
N LEU A 327 -11.34 0.50 28.21
CA LEU A 327 -11.89 0.95 29.50
C LEU A 327 -11.57 2.42 29.71
N ILE A 328 -12.59 3.22 30.01
CA ILE A 328 -12.42 4.64 30.34
C ILE A 328 -13.08 4.90 31.68
N ILE A 329 -12.29 5.33 32.65
CA ILE A 329 -12.73 5.77 33.97
C ILE A 329 -12.49 7.27 34.04
N SER A 330 -13.52 8.05 34.31
CA SER A 330 -13.39 9.50 34.35
C SER A 330 -14.24 10.15 35.45
N ASN A 331 -13.67 11.13 36.10
CA ASN A 331 -14.38 12.09 36.93
C ASN A 331 -14.23 13.51 36.34
N HIS A 332 -14.57 14.56 37.09
CA HIS A 332 -14.47 15.93 36.61
C HIS A 332 -13.02 16.41 36.35
N ARG A 333 -12.00 15.78 36.95
CA ARG A 333 -10.59 16.19 36.83
C ARG A 333 -9.69 15.17 36.18
N ILE A 334 -9.97 13.89 36.35
CA ILE A 334 -9.10 12.81 35.90
C ILE A 334 -9.86 11.88 34.96
N ARG A 335 -9.23 11.55 33.83
CA ARG A 335 -9.68 10.51 32.90
C ARG A 335 -8.55 9.52 32.68
N VAL A 336 -8.77 8.28 33.02
CA VAL A 336 -7.88 7.15 32.75
C VAL A 336 -8.47 6.33 31.62
N THR A 337 -7.64 5.95 30.67
CA THR A 337 -8.02 5.10 29.51
C THR A 337 -7.04 3.93 29.45
N ASN A 338 -7.55 2.72 29.34
CA ASN A 338 -6.76 1.55 28.99
C ASN A 338 -7.38 0.92 27.74
N ASP A 339 -6.56 0.64 26.73
CA ASP A 339 -6.96 0.03 25.46
C ASP A 339 -6.04 -1.15 25.19
N LEU A 340 -6.56 -2.37 25.36
CA LEU A 340 -5.87 -3.63 25.10
C LEU A 340 -6.37 -4.18 23.78
N GLN A 341 -5.47 -4.46 22.85
CA GLN A 341 -5.76 -5.00 21.53
C GLN A 341 -4.92 -6.24 21.28
N PHE A 342 -5.54 -7.24 20.72
CA PHE A 342 -4.94 -8.45 20.20
C PHE A 342 -5.32 -8.58 18.73
N SER A 343 -4.37 -8.96 17.89
CA SER A 343 -4.64 -9.37 16.52
C SER A 343 -3.77 -10.56 16.13
N MET A 344 -4.32 -11.44 15.30
CA MET A 344 -3.62 -12.57 14.71
C MET A 344 -4.00 -12.64 13.24
N VAL A 345 -3.01 -12.86 12.39
CA VAL A 345 -3.16 -12.97 10.95
C VAL A 345 -2.50 -14.27 10.52
N ASP A 346 -3.25 -15.12 9.83
CA ASP A 346 -2.75 -16.32 9.15
C ASP A 346 -2.86 -16.09 7.65
N SER A 347 -1.77 -16.10 6.92
CA SER A 347 -1.72 -15.92 5.47
C SER A 347 -1.14 -17.14 4.77
N LYS A 348 -1.61 -17.38 3.55
CA LYS A 348 -1.20 -18.51 2.72
C LYS A 348 -1.07 -18.07 1.27
N GLU A 349 0.09 -18.35 0.68
CA GLU A 349 0.32 -18.14 -0.74
C GLU A 349 -0.34 -19.24 -1.59
N SER A 350 -0.60 -18.92 -2.85
CA SER A 350 -1.17 -19.90 -3.78
C SER A 350 -0.15 -20.98 -4.13
N PRO A 351 -0.46 -22.27 -3.97
CA PRO A 351 0.42 -23.34 -4.44
C PRO A 351 0.52 -23.40 -5.97
N TYR A 352 -0.34 -22.68 -6.69
CA TYR A 352 -0.29 -22.56 -8.16
C TYR A 352 0.84 -21.64 -8.65
N GLY A 353 1.62 -21.04 -7.75
CA GLY A 353 2.74 -20.17 -8.08
C GLY A 353 2.33 -18.83 -8.69
N SER A 354 3.20 -18.22 -9.49
CA SER A 354 2.94 -16.94 -10.12
C SER A 354 1.96 -17.05 -11.29
N PHE A 355 1.02 -16.11 -11.39
CA PHE A 355 0.06 -16.04 -12.50
C PHE A 355 0.75 -15.87 -13.86
N SER A 356 1.93 -15.23 -13.89
CA SER A 356 2.73 -15.06 -15.12
C SER A 356 3.13 -16.37 -15.80
N SER A 357 3.30 -17.46 -15.05
CA SER A 357 3.62 -18.78 -15.62
C SER A 357 2.50 -19.26 -16.55
N TYR A 358 1.24 -18.97 -16.22
CA TYR A 358 0.08 -19.34 -17.04
C TYR A 358 -0.07 -18.46 -18.29
N THR A 359 0.38 -17.19 -18.23
CA THR A 359 0.37 -16.31 -19.42
C THR A 359 1.40 -16.73 -20.46
N SER A 360 2.41 -17.50 -20.06
CA SER A 360 3.50 -17.96 -20.93
C SER A 360 3.30 -19.35 -21.49
N ALA A 361 2.35 -20.12 -20.96
CA ALA A 361 2.10 -21.50 -21.38
C ALA A 361 1.51 -21.57 -22.79
N LEU A 362 2.05 -22.45 -23.62
CA LEU A 362 1.59 -22.65 -25.01
C LEU A 362 0.21 -23.32 -25.02
N PRO A 363 -0.78 -22.78 -25.73
CA PRO A 363 -2.16 -23.26 -25.69
C PRO A 363 -2.37 -24.61 -26.38
N TYR A 364 -1.46 -25.06 -27.25
CA TYR A 364 -1.51 -26.39 -27.82
C TYR A 364 -0.93 -27.49 -26.92
N TYR A 365 -0.45 -27.17 -25.69
CA TYR A 365 -0.12 -28.18 -24.71
C TYR A 365 -1.38 -28.68 -24.01
N GLN A 366 -1.45 -29.99 -23.83
CA GLN A 366 -2.49 -30.63 -23.04
C GLN A 366 -2.14 -30.60 -21.55
N GLU A 367 -3.14 -30.43 -20.72
CA GLU A 367 -3.01 -30.45 -19.27
C GLU A 367 -2.82 -31.87 -18.72
N LYS A 368 -3.45 -32.85 -19.40
CA LYS A 368 -3.56 -34.27 -18.97
C LYS A 368 -3.27 -35.23 -20.10
N ASP A 369 -2.81 -36.42 -19.70
CA ASP A 369 -2.73 -37.57 -20.59
C ASP A 369 -4.10 -38.20 -20.88
N ALA A 370 -4.10 -39.29 -21.66
CA ALA A 370 -5.32 -40.03 -22.02
C ALA A 370 -6.01 -40.69 -20.82
N ASP A 371 -5.25 -41.00 -19.77
CA ASP A 371 -5.75 -41.62 -18.54
C ASP A 371 -6.27 -40.58 -17.53
N GLY A 372 -6.16 -39.30 -17.85
CA GLY A 372 -6.61 -38.17 -17.00
C GLY A 372 -5.60 -37.69 -15.98
N ASN A 373 -4.34 -38.17 -15.98
CA ASN A 373 -3.28 -37.71 -15.10
C ASN A 373 -2.69 -36.40 -15.63
N TYR A 374 -2.31 -35.53 -14.73
CA TYR A 374 -1.68 -34.26 -15.11
C TYR A 374 -0.23 -34.48 -15.54
N TYR A 375 0.16 -33.89 -16.66
CA TYR A 375 1.55 -33.88 -17.06
C TYR A 375 2.42 -33.08 -16.08
N ARG A 376 3.55 -33.64 -15.71
CA ARG A 376 4.54 -32.96 -14.87
C ARG A 376 5.29 -31.87 -15.61
N MET A 377 5.63 -32.19 -16.88
CA MET A 377 6.21 -31.25 -17.83
C MET A 377 5.25 -31.04 -18.99
N LEU A 378 5.05 -29.83 -19.40
CA LEU A 378 4.33 -29.48 -20.62
C LEU A 378 5.36 -29.40 -21.75
N SER A 379 5.26 -30.27 -22.74
CA SER A 379 6.17 -30.33 -23.88
C SER A 379 5.50 -30.93 -25.11
N LEU A 380 6.09 -30.71 -26.27
CA LEU A 380 5.66 -31.37 -27.51
C LEU A 380 5.85 -32.90 -27.44
N SER A 381 6.82 -33.37 -26.65
CA SER A 381 7.04 -34.80 -26.47
C SER A 381 5.81 -35.52 -25.90
N ASN A 382 5.00 -34.84 -25.08
CA ASN A 382 3.76 -35.39 -24.53
C ASN A 382 2.69 -35.64 -25.60
N LEU A 383 2.82 -35.02 -26.75
CA LEU A 383 1.85 -35.10 -27.88
C LEU A 383 2.37 -35.92 -29.02
N ALA A 384 3.67 -36.27 -29.03
CA ALA A 384 4.30 -37.03 -30.09
C ALA A 384 3.91 -38.51 -30.01
N PRO A 385 3.63 -39.17 -31.18
CA PRO A 385 3.55 -40.61 -31.23
C PRO A 385 4.86 -41.27 -30.77
N GLU A 386 4.76 -42.48 -30.26
CA GLU A 386 5.92 -43.27 -29.87
C GLU A 386 6.95 -43.42 -31.00
N GLY A 387 8.21 -43.22 -30.72
CA GLY A 387 9.28 -43.32 -31.74
C GLY A 387 9.51 -42.09 -32.60
N ILE A 388 8.71 -41.05 -32.50
CA ILE A 388 8.93 -39.77 -33.21
C ILE A 388 9.91 -38.89 -32.45
N ALA A 389 11.08 -38.68 -33.05
CA ALA A 389 12.08 -37.73 -32.54
C ALA A 389 11.70 -36.29 -32.93
N LEU A 390 11.92 -35.35 -32.03
CA LEU A 390 11.59 -33.92 -32.17
C LEU A 390 12.86 -33.06 -32.11
N GLY A 391 12.94 -32.03 -32.96
CA GLY A 391 14.04 -31.08 -32.97
C GLY A 391 13.77 -29.89 -32.05
N VAL A 392 12.58 -29.29 -32.17
CA VAL A 392 12.20 -28.16 -31.29
C VAL A 392 11.51 -28.72 -30.06
N LEU A 393 12.16 -28.61 -28.93
CA LEU A 393 11.68 -29.03 -27.62
C LEU A 393 11.43 -27.82 -26.74
N ALA A 394 10.29 -27.17 -26.92
CA ALA A 394 9.83 -26.23 -25.91
C ALA A 394 9.22 -27.02 -24.76
N SER A 395 9.76 -26.90 -23.58
CA SER A 395 9.22 -27.53 -22.39
C SER A 395 9.14 -26.54 -21.24
N MET A 396 8.09 -26.65 -20.45
CA MET A 396 7.93 -25.87 -19.24
C MET A 396 7.36 -26.74 -18.11
N GLN A 397 7.65 -26.34 -16.90
CA GLN A 397 7.02 -26.91 -15.71
C GLN A 397 5.51 -26.79 -15.80
N SER A 398 4.78 -27.84 -15.40
CA SER A 398 3.34 -27.75 -15.22
C SER A 398 3.00 -27.20 -13.84
N PRO A 399 2.60 -25.94 -13.72
CA PRO A 399 2.29 -25.39 -12.40
C PRO A 399 1.04 -26.02 -11.79
N VAL A 400 0.17 -26.60 -12.62
CA VAL A 400 -1.02 -27.35 -12.17
C VAL A 400 -0.62 -28.68 -11.54
N TYR A 401 0.39 -29.39 -12.09
CA TYR A 401 0.90 -30.61 -11.49
C TYR A 401 1.49 -30.34 -10.10
N GLU A 402 2.33 -29.30 -9.99
CA GLU A 402 2.97 -28.92 -8.72
C GLU A 402 1.92 -28.61 -7.65
N ALA A 403 0.91 -27.81 -7.99
CA ALA A 403 -0.16 -27.45 -7.07
C ALA A 403 -1.04 -28.61 -6.60
N ARG A 404 -1.16 -29.69 -7.42
CA ARG A 404 -2.07 -30.80 -7.12
C ARG A 404 -1.40 -32.00 -6.48
N TYR A 405 -0.16 -32.29 -6.86
CA TYR A 405 0.53 -33.53 -6.46
C TYR A 405 1.67 -33.31 -5.48
N LEU A 406 2.13 -32.06 -5.36
CA LEU A 406 3.17 -31.71 -4.42
C LEU A 406 2.57 -30.90 -3.28
N ASN A 407 3.13 -31.04 -2.09
CA ASN A 407 2.69 -30.31 -0.90
C ASN A 407 3.55 -29.08 -0.60
N SER A 408 4.10 -28.44 -1.64
CA SER A 408 4.79 -27.16 -1.49
C SER A 408 3.82 -26.09 -0.98
N TYR A 409 4.27 -25.29 0.00
CA TYR A 409 3.46 -24.21 0.57
C TYR A 409 4.35 -23.07 1.08
N SER A 410 3.74 -21.91 1.23
CA SER A 410 4.29 -20.75 1.95
C SER A 410 3.17 -20.16 2.79
N THR A 411 3.41 -20.09 4.10
CA THR A 411 2.46 -19.58 5.09
C THR A 411 3.17 -18.64 6.04
N SER A 412 2.45 -17.59 6.47
CA SER A 412 2.93 -16.65 7.48
C SER A 412 1.87 -16.50 8.56
N ARG A 413 2.31 -16.50 9.82
CA ARG A 413 1.46 -16.23 10.97
C ARG A 413 2.03 -15.08 11.77
N GLY A 414 1.29 -13.97 11.81
CA GLY A 414 1.61 -12.81 12.62
C GLY A 414 0.69 -12.70 13.85
N MET A 415 1.24 -12.33 14.98
CA MET A 415 0.49 -12.07 16.21
C MET A 415 0.96 -10.74 16.81
N ASN A 416 0.01 -9.87 17.15
CA ASN A 416 0.28 -8.61 17.83
C ASN A 416 -0.55 -8.49 19.12
N VAL A 417 0.10 -8.08 20.19
CA VAL A 417 -0.53 -7.68 21.45
C VAL A 417 -0.10 -6.26 21.78
N THR A 418 -1.04 -5.35 21.92
CA THR A 418 -0.77 -3.95 22.26
C THR A 418 -1.62 -3.50 23.43
N ASN A 419 -1.00 -2.92 24.45
CA ASN A 419 -1.69 -2.26 25.56
C ASN A 419 -1.33 -0.78 25.58
N ASN A 420 -2.34 0.07 25.43
CA ASN A 420 -2.23 1.51 25.46
C ASN A 420 -2.87 2.05 26.74
N PHE A 421 -2.10 2.73 27.56
CA PHE A 421 -2.54 3.37 28.79
C PHE A 421 -2.42 4.89 28.66
N GLY A 422 -3.46 5.60 29.06
CA GLY A 422 -3.51 7.05 29.02
C GLY A 422 -4.14 7.65 30.30
N ILE A 423 -3.55 8.70 30.81
CA ILE A 423 -4.11 9.52 31.88
C ILE A 423 -4.21 10.97 31.42
N ASN A 424 -5.36 11.59 31.61
CA ASN A 424 -5.57 13.01 31.40
C ASN A 424 -6.02 13.61 32.73
N TRP A 425 -5.23 14.55 33.24
CA TRP A 425 -5.48 15.24 34.51
C TRP A 425 -5.67 16.73 34.27
N THR A 426 -6.86 17.24 34.56
CA THR A 426 -7.18 18.66 34.57
C THR A 426 -6.76 19.22 35.95
N ILE A 427 -5.58 19.84 36.01
CA ILE A 427 -4.98 20.38 37.24
C ILE A 427 -5.76 21.62 37.63
N THR A 428 -5.91 22.55 36.69
CA THR A 428 -6.78 23.75 36.78
C THR A 428 -7.66 23.77 35.52
N ASP A 429 -8.58 24.73 35.42
CA ASP A 429 -9.41 24.90 34.21
C ASP A 429 -8.54 25.21 32.98
N ASP A 430 -7.40 25.86 33.18
CA ASP A 430 -6.48 26.26 32.12
C ASP A 430 -5.36 25.24 31.85
N VAL A 431 -4.97 24.42 32.85
CA VAL A 431 -3.81 23.52 32.79
C VAL A 431 -4.24 22.07 32.82
N ARG A 432 -3.82 21.33 31.80
CA ARG A 432 -4.06 19.88 31.68
C ARG A 432 -2.75 19.14 31.46
N LEU A 433 -2.62 18.01 32.11
CA LEU A 433 -1.53 17.07 31.96
C LEU A 433 -2.06 15.79 31.31
N LYS A 434 -1.39 15.32 30.25
CA LYS A 434 -1.66 14.05 29.59
C LYS A 434 -0.42 13.18 29.64
N GLY A 435 -0.51 12.02 30.26
CA GLY A 435 0.49 10.95 30.20
C GLY A 435 -0.01 9.83 29.31
N SER A 436 0.86 9.26 28.47
CA SER A 436 0.55 8.10 27.65
C SER A 436 1.68 7.09 27.73
N PHE A 437 1.33 5.80 27.78
CA PHE A 437 2.27 4.69 27.78
C PHE A 437 1.72 3.59 26.85
N SER A 438 2.57 2.98 26.05
CA SER A 438 2.23 1.87 25.19
C SER A 438 3.29 0.79 25.24
N LEU A 439 2.82 -0.46 25.32
CA LEU A 439 3.62 -1.65 25.14
C LEU A 439 3.00 -2.47 24.00
N SER A 440 3.76 -2.69 22.93
CA SER A 440 3.36 -3.55 21.80
C SER A 440 4.38 -4.66 21.62
N HIS A 441 3.88 -5.85 21.40
CA HIS A 441 4.71 -7.02 21.05
C HIS A 441 4.13 -7.66 19.80
N ASP A 442 4.95 -7.72 18.75
CA ASP A 442 4.68 -8.39 17.49
C ASP A 442 5.53 -9.66 17.43
N SER A 443 4.97 -10.75 16.92
CA SER A 443 5.66 -12.03 16.71
C SER A 443 5.17 -12.63 15.41
N ASP A 444 6.09 -12.83 14.47
CA ASP A 444 5.81 -13.41 13.17
C ASP A 444 6.55 -14.72 12.99
N ARG A 445 5.91 -15.64 12.31
CA ARG A 445 6.49 -16.93 11.91
C ARG A 445 6.15 -17.20 10.45
N ASP A 446 7.18 -17.43 9.66
CA ASP A 446 7.11 -17.76 8.24
C ASP A 446 7.57 -19.21 8.04
N ASP A 447 6.73 -20.01 7.41
CA ASP A 447 6.99 -21.40 7.05
C ASP A 447 6.87 -21.56 5.54
N ALA A 448 7.95 -21.90 4.86
CA ALA A 448 7.95 -22.18 3.42
C ALA A 448 8.60 -23.55 3.15
N TYR A 449 7.89 -24.41 2.43
CA TYR A 449 8.35 -25.72 2.02
C TYR A 449 8.25 -25.88 0.51
N VAL A 450 9.34 -26.30 -0.12
CA VAL A 450 9.39 -26.72 -1.53
C VAL A 450 9.67 -28.21 -1.58
N SER A 451 8.77 -28.95 -2.17
CA SER A 451 8.86 -30.41 -2.27
C SER A 451 10.10 -30.88 -3.04
N PRO A 452 10.76 -31.97 -2.64
CA PRO A 452 11.86 -32.57 -3.40
C PRO A 452 11.42 -33.08 -4.78
N GLY A 453 10.10 -33.26 -4.98
CA GLY A 453 9.49 -33.57 -6.25
C GLY A 453 9.31 -32.40 -7.19
N SER A 454 9.60 -31.16 -6.76
CA SER A 454 9.46 -29.98 -7.62
C SER A 454 10.38 -30.04 -8.82
N PHE A 455 9.91 -29.44 -9.92
CA PHE A 455 10.66 -29.31 -11.17
C PHE A 455 12.01 -28.61 -10.97
N GLU A 456 12.11 -27.68 -10.00
CA GLU A 456 13.34 -26.99 -9.64
C GLU A 456 14.52 -27.96 -9.39
N TYR A 457 14.25 -29.12 -8.80
CA TYR A 457 15.26 -30.10 -8.44
C TYR A 457 15.47 -31.22 -9.47
N ILE A 458 14.56 -31.41 -10.39
CA ILE A 458 14.52 -32.57 -11.30
C ILE A 458 15.01 -32.23 -12.69
N ASN A 459 14.82 -30.99 -13.12
CA ASN A 459 15.23 -30.54 -14.46
C ASN A 459 16.77 -30.43 -14.62
N ASN A 460 17.52 -30.34 -13.53
CA ASN A 460 18.97 -30.40 -13.56
C ASN A 460 19.41 -31.85 -13.71
N ASN A 461 19.36 -32.31 -14.93
CA ASN A 461 19.70 -33.69 -15.37
C ASN A 461 21.14 -34.12 -15.05
N SER A 462 21.91 -33.27 -14.45
CA SER A 462 23.28 -33.53 -14.04
C SER A 462 23.31 -34.05 -12.61
N SER A 463 23.21 -35.34 -12.48
CA SER A 463 23.73 -36.06 -11.36
C SER A 463 22.71 -36.54 -10.33
N ILE A 464 22.41 -37.81 -10.42
CA ILE A 464 22.10 -38.65 -9.27
C ILE A 464 23.40 -38.78 -8.43
N THR A 465 23.98 -37.63 -8.03
CA THR A 465 25.07 -37.65 -7.04
C THR A 465 24.45 -37.56 -5.66
N PRO A 466 25.06 -38.16 -4.63
CA PRO A 466 24.59 -38.00 -3.25
C PRO A 466 24.40 -36.54 -2.85
N ASP A 467 25.31 -35.65 -3.27
CA ASP A 467 25.25 -34.21 -3.02
C ASP A 467 24.00 -33.57 -3.61
N ALA A 468 23.58 -33.97 -4.82
CA ALA A 468 22.36 -33.42 -5.46
C ALA A 468 21.10 -33.91 -4.74
N LEU A 469 21.09 -35.17 -4.23
CA LEU A 469 19.97 -35.70 -3.43
C LEU A 469 19.80 -34.93 -2.11
N TYR A 470 20.91 -34.61 -1.45
CA TYR A 470 20.90 -33.86 -0.19
C TYR A 470 20.48 -32.39 -0.36
N GLN A 471 20.35 -31.87 -1.59
CA GLN A 471 19.89 -30.53 -1.87
C GLN A 471 18.44 -30.49 -2.37
N ARG A 472 17.79 -31.66 -2.58
CA ARG A 472 16.40 -31.69 -3.06
C ARG A 472 15.43 -31.44 -1.91
N GLY A 473 14.43 -30.60 -2.20
CA GLY A 473 13.50 -30.14 -1.20
C GLY A 473 14.13 -29.09 -0.29
N LYS A 474 13.35 -28.07 0.05
CA LYS A 474 13.80 -26.92 0.83
C LYS A 474 12.74 -26.56 1.85
N TYR A 475 13.14 -26.41 3.10
CA TYR A 475 12.31 -25.86 4.14
C TYR A 475 12.97 -24.62 4.71
N THR A 476 12.23 -23.51 4.68
CA THR A 476 12.68 -22.25 5.27
C THR A 476 11.73 -21.89 6.41
N LEU A 477 12.31 -21.73 7.60
CA LEU A 477 11.63 -21.28 8.80
C LEU A 477 12.16 -19.90 9.17
N GLY A 478 11.28 -18.90 9.18
CA GLY A 478 11.57 -17.57 9.67
C GLY A 478 10.86 -17.31 11.00
N HIS A 479 11.56 -16.69 11.93
CA HIS A 479 10.99 -16.12 13.13
C HIS A 479 11.38 -14.65 13.24
N SER A 480 10.41 -13.78 13.52
CA SER A 480 10.71 -12.41 13.89
C SER A 480 9.87 -11.97 15.08
N SER A 481 10.46 -11.14 15.94
CA SER A 481 9.75 -10.51 17.03
C SER A 481 10.15 -9.04 17.17
N SER A 482 9.18 -8.20 17.48
CA SER A 482 9.38 -6.78 17.70
C SER A 482 8.67 -6.34 18.98
N THR A 483 9.42 -5.76 19.92
CA THR A 483 8.84 -5.18 21.13
C THR A 483 9.06 -3.69 21.14
N THR A 484 7.97 -2.92 21.17
CA THR A 484 7.98 -1.46 21.23
C THR A 484 7.45 -0.98 22.58
N VAL A 485 8.24 -0.17 23.25
CA VAL A 485 7.86 0.58 24.45
C VAL A 485 7.85 2.05 24.11
N TYR A 486 6.74 2.72 24.37
CA TYR A 486 6.56 4.16 24.13
C TYR A 486 5.99 4.84 25.37
N GLY A 487 6.52 6.01 25.67
CA GLY A 487 6.00 6.88 26.72
C GLY A 487 5.99 8.34 26.30
N SER A 488 4.94 9.07 26.66
CA SER A 488 4.88 10.52 26.43
C SER A 488 4.19 11.26 27.57
N MET A 489 4.59 12.51 27.77
CA MET A 489 4.01 13.43 28.72
C MET A 489 3.78 14.78 28.05
N LEU A 490 2.55 15.30 28.14
CA LEU A 490 2.18 16.59 27.57
C LEU A 490 1.52 17.47 28.64
N THR A 491 1.95 18.69 28.72
CA THR A 491 1.31 19.74 29.51
C THR A 491 0.69 20.74 28.55
N SER A 492 -0.59 21.01 28.69
CA SER A 492 -1.30 22.00 27.88
C SER A 492 -1.84 23.12 28.76
N TYR A 493 -1.57 24.35 28.37
CA TYR A 493 -2.15 25.58 28.92
C TYR A 493 -3.09 26.18 27.89
N THR A 494 -4.32 26.48 28.26
CA THR A 494 -5.32 27.13 27.39
C THR A 494 -6.06 28.20 28.18
N HIS A 495 -5.93 29.45 27.75
CA HIS A 495 -6.60 30.57 28.40
C HIS A 495 -7.07 31.62 27.39
N SER A 496 -8.20 32.27 27.69
CA SER A 496 -8.78 33.34 26.86
C SER A 496 -8.70 34.69 27.59
N PHE A 497 -7.90 35.58 27.05
CA PHE A 497 -7.77 36.99 27.53
C PHE A 497 -8.71 37.87 26.70
N GLY A 498 -9.99 37.83 27.00
CA GLY A 498 -11.02 38.53 26.25
C GLY A 498 -11.17 38.00 24.80
N ARG A 499 -10.63 38.73 23.81
CA ARG A 499 -10.64 38.31 22.40
C ARG A 499 -9.38 37.56 21.97
N PHE A 500 -8.42 37.43 22.86
CA PHE A 500 -7.14 36.79 22.58
C PHE A 500 -7.10 35.42 23.26
N ASP A 501 -7.11 34.36 22.47
CA ASP A 501 -7.00 32.99 22.93
C ASP A 501 -5.57 32.52 22.78
N VAL A 502 -5.03 31.87 23.82
CA VAL A 502 -3.69 31.29 23.86
C VAL A 502 -3.80 29.83 24.19
N GLN A 503 -3.17 28.98 23.39
CA GLN A 503 -2.96 27.59 23.73
C GLN A 503 -1.48 27.26 23.57
N ALA A 504 -0.85 26.76 24.64
CA ALA A 504 0.53 26.30 24.62
C ALA A 504 0.59 24.84 25.05
N ILE A 505 1.37 24.05 24.36
CA ILE A 505 1.58 22.61 24.64
C ILE A 505 3.07 22.37 24.73
N LEU A 506 3.53 21.88 25.86
CA LEU A 506 4.88 21.36 26.05
C LEU A 506 4.80 19.83 26.15
N GLY A 507 5.58 19.13 25.36
CA GLY A 507 5.58 17.66 25.31
C GLY A 507 6.96 17.08 25.29
N ALA A 508 7.08 15.89 25.87
CA ALA A 508 8.25 15.03 25.79
C ALA A 508 7.79 13.60 25.49
N GLU A 509 8.55 12.89 24.67
CA GLU A 509 8.29 11.49 24.35
C GLU A 509 9.57 10.69 24.22
N ALA A 510 9.48 9.39 24.47
CA ALA A 510 10.55 8.42 24.26
C ALA A 510 9.97 7.11 23.74
N LYS A 511 10.68 6.49 22.80
CA LYS A 511 10.30 5.22 22.17
C LYS A 511 11.53 4.33 22.09
N GLN A 512 11.38 3.06 22.42
CA GLN A 512 12.37 2.02 22.15
C GLN A 512 11.69 0.88 21.40
N THR A 513 12.26 0.49 20.27
CA THR A 513 11.88 -0.70 19.52
C THR A 513 13.04 -1.67 19.53
N SER A 514 12.79 -2.88 20.01
CA SER A 514 13.74 -4.00 20.02
C SER A 514 13.23 -5.07 19.07
N ASN A 515 14.03 -5.44 18.07
CA ASN A 515 13.67 -6.49 17.13
C ASN A 515 14.69 -7.62 17.23
N GLU A 516 14.20 -8.83 17.05
CA GLU A 516 14.99 -10.05 16.94
C GLU A 516 14.41 -10.88 15.79
N SER A 517 15.27 -11.42 14.95
CA SER A 517 14.86 -12.28 13.84
C SER A 517 15.87 -13.36 13.60
N ASP A 518 15.42 -14.55 13.22
CA ASP A 518 16.23 -15.67 12.75
C ASP A 518 15.54 -16.37 11.59
N SER A 519 16.37 -16.91 10.69
CA SER A 519 15.90 -17.70 9.56
C SER A 519 16.82 -18.90 9.35
N TYR A 520 16.18 -20.05 9.17
CA TYR A 520 16.82 -21.36 8.99
C TYR A 520 16.38 -21.93 7.65
N THR A 521 17.34 -22.33 6.83
CA THR A 521 17.05 -23.00 5.55
C THR A 521 17.68 -24.39 5.58
N MET A 522 16.86 -25.40 5.39
CA MET A 522 17.22 -26.80 5.42
C MET A 522 16.88 -27.47 4.11
N THR A 523 17.68 -28.45 3.69
CA THR A 523 17.54 -29.20 2.44
C THR A 523 17.69 -30.70 2.67
N GLY A 524 17.41 -31.52 1.63
CA GLY A 524 17.55 -32.94 1.66
C GLY A 524 16.32 -33.66 2.22
N PHE A 525 15.16 -33.42 1.61
CA PHE A 525 13.91 -34.11 1.96
C PHE A 525 13.72 -35.33 1.09
N LEU A 526 13.28 -36.44 1.70
CA LEU A 526 13.16 -37.74 1.03
C LEU A 526 11.84 -37.90 0.26
N GLY A 527 10.78 -37.18 0.64
CA GLY A 527 9.47 -37.36 0.04
C GLY A 527 8.53 -36.18 0.26
N ASN A 528 7.43 -36.13 -0.51
CA ASN A 528 6.47 -35.02 -0.47
C ASN A 528 5.76 -34.82 0.87
N SER A 529 5.52 -35.91 1.62
CA SER A 529 4.78 -35.87 2.89
C SER A 529 5.66 -35.51 4.10
N GLN A 530 6.96 -35.36 3.90
CA GLN A 530 7.94 -35.08 4.94
C GLN A 530 8.25 -33.56 4.92
N ASP A 531 7.29 -32.77 5.29
CA ASP A 531 7.30 -31.30 5.21
C ASP A 531 7.59 -30.60 6.55
N TYR A 532 8.32 -31.25 7.45
CA TYR A 532 8.73 -30.70 8.73
C TYR A 532 10.24 -30.62 8.86
N ILE A 533 10.74 -29.59 9.50
CA ILE A 533 12.16 -29.22 9.56
C ILE A 533 13.07 -30.38 10.02
N SER A 534 12.59 -31.27 10.91
CA SER A 534 13.38 -32.39 11.42
C SER A 534 13.59 -33.51 10.40
N TYR A 535 12.91 -33.50 9.26
CA TYR A 535 13.11 -34.47 8.20
C TYR A 535 14.20 -34.08 7.21
N ALA A 536 14.72 -32.86 7.30
CA ALA A 536 15.84 -32.41 6.48
C ALA A 536 17.13 -33.13 6.87
N VAL A 537 17.93 -33.48 5.88
CA VAL A 537 19.21 -34.16 6.10
C VAL A 537 20.31 -33.18 6.52
N GLN A 538 20.25 -31.95 6.01
CA GLN A 538 21.30 -30.94 6.23
C GLN A 538 20.79 -29.50 6.10
N TYR A 539 21.64 -28.53 6.50
CA TYR A 539 21.47 -27.13 6.09
C TYR A 539 21.72 -26.96 4.59
N GLU A 540 21.13 -25.91 4.02
CA GLU A 540 21.42 -25.51 2.64
C GLU A 540 22.95 -25.39 2.44
N LYS A 541 23.46 -25.95 1.33
CA LYS A 541 24.91 -25.97 1.03
C LYS A 541 25.43 -24.53 1.00
N TYR A 542 26.47 -24.27 1.80
CA TYR A 542 27.02 -22.95 2.08
C TYR A 542 26.07 -21.96 2.77
N GLY A 543 24.86 -22.43 3.11
CA GLY A 543 23.89 -21.66 3.87
C GLY A 543 24.36 -21.45 5.33
N ARG A 544 23.90 -20.36 5.91
CA ARG A 544 24.10 -20.06 7.34
C ARG A 544 22.76 -19.71 7.94
N ILE A 545 22.60 -19.98 9.21
CA ILE A 545 21.54 -19.39 9.99
C ILE A 545 21.72 -17.88 9.89
N THR A 546 20.70 -17.19 9.35
CA THR A 546 20.68 -15.74 9.28
C THR A 546 19.81 -15.20 10.40
N GLY A 547 20.14 -14.03 10.90
CA GLY A 547 19.36 -13.41 11.95
C GLY A 547 20.10 -12.22 12.56
N GLY A 548 19.41 -11.53 13.44
CA GLY A 548 19.99 -10.38 14.11
C GLY A 548 19.12 -9.83 15.20
N LYS A 549 19.79 -9.12 16.11
CA LYS A 549 19.12 -8.34 17.15
C LYS A 549 19.40 -6.86 16.94
N SER A 550 18.39 -6.06 17.13
CA SER A 550 18.55 -4.63 16.95
C SER A 550 17.67 -3.87 17.90
N LYS A 551 18.17 -2.71 18.32
CA LYS A 551 17.47 -1.82 19.22
C LYS A 551 17.57 -0.39 18.71
N VAL A 552 16.41 0.25 18.52
CA VAL A 552 16.31 1.66 18.13
C VAL A 552 15.67 2.44 19.25
N ARG A 553 16.27 3.56 19.59
CA ARG A 553 15.79 4.51 20.59
C ARG A 553 15.61 5.87 19.95
N THR A 554 14.47 6.48 20.22
CA THR A 554 14.18 7.85 19.82
C THR A 554 13.61 8.61 21.01
N ALA A 555 13.95 9.87 21.11
CA ALA A 555 13.40 10.78 22.11
C ALA A 555 13.15 12.14 21.48
N GLY A 556 12.12 12.83 21.92
CA GLY A 556 11.77 14.16 21.40
C GLY A 556 11.18 15.05 22.48
N ILE A 557 11.52 16.33 22.39
CA ILE A 557 10.91 17.39 23.20
C ILE A 557 10.35 18.42 22.23
N PHE A 558 9.12 18.87 22.48
CA PHE A 558 8.48 19.85 21.60
C PHE A 558 7.63 20.87 22.37
N CYS A 559 7.50 22.04 21.78
CA CYS A 559 6.59 23.09 22.20
C CYS A 559 5.76 23.54 21.00
N ASN A 560 4.43 23.54 21.16
CA ASN A 560 3.51 24.09 20.19
C ASN A 560 2.71 25.22 20.85
N GLN A 561 2.66 26.37 20.19
CA GLN A 561 1.95 27.56 20.64
C GLN A 561 0.95 27.98 19.59
N ASN A 562 -0.26 28.23 20.00
CA ASN A 562 -1.34 28.69 19.14
C ASN A 562 -1.95 29.98 19.71
N TYR A 563 -2.06 30.97 18.88
CA TYR A 563 -2.60 32.28 19.19
C TYR A 563 -3.77 32.61 18.28
N SER A 564 -4.89 33.05 18.84
CA SER A 564 -6.07 33.45 18.08
C SER A 564 -6.57 34.80 18.58
N TYR A 565 -6.75 35.77 17.68
CA TYR A 565 -7.34 37.05 17.99
C TYR A 565 -8.72 37.15 17.36
N GLY A 566 -9.75 37.11 18.19
CA GLY A 566 -11.17 37.22 17.78
C GLY A 566 -11.61 36.19 16.75
N ASN A 567 -10.93 35.03 16.71
CA ASN A 567 -11.10 33.97 15.70
C ASN A 567 -10.92 34.50 14.24
N ARG A 568 -10.20 35.62 14.07
CA ARG A 568 -9.90 36.22 12.75
C ARG A 568 -8.48 35.93 12.32
N TYR A 569 -7.52 36.27 13.15
CA TYR A 569 -6.08 36.11 12.91
C TYR A 569 -5.56 35.04 13.83
N LEU A 570 -4.97 34.00 13.24
CA LEU A 570 -4.43 32.88 13.99
C LEU A 570 -2.99 32.67 13.60
N CYS A 571 -2.19 32.29 14.59
CA CYS A 571 -0.77 31.96 14.43
C CYS A 571 -0.46 30.67 15.19
N ASP A 572 0.15 29.73 14.53
CA ASP A 572 0.67 28.49 15.11
C ASP A 572 2.20 28.47 15.02
N LEU A 573 2.89 28.20 16.12
CA LEU A 573 4.35 28.03 16.18
C LEU A 573 4.66 26.68 16.80
N THR A 574 5.52 25.90 16.17
CA THR A 574 6.00 24.63 16.70
C THR A 574 7.51 24.61 16.66
N ILE A 575 8.14 24.19 17.75
CA ILE A 575 9.56 23.90 17.84
C ILE A 575 9.69 22.50 18.44
N ARG A 576 10.55 21.68 17.85
CA ARG A 576 10.80 20.31 18.28
C ARG A 576 12.28 19.97 18.13
N MET A 577 12.81 19.21 19.06
CA MET A 577 14.14 18.62 18.98
C MET A 577 14.01 17.11 19.14
N ASP A 578 14.50 16.37 18.15
CA ASP A 578 14.51 14.91 18.15
C ASP A 578 15.91 14.36 18.24
N GLY A 579 16.07 13.32 19.07
CA GLY A 579 17.25 12.48 19.15
C GLY A 579 16.94 11.07 18.66
N SER A 580 17.89 10.44 17.96
CA SER A 580 17.76 9.08 17.46
C SER A 580 19.08 8.32 17.50
N SER A 581 19.02 7.06 17.93
CA SER A 581 20.17 6.14 17.84
C SER A 581 20.46 5.66 16.40
N LEU A 582 19.69 6.13 15.40
CA LEU A 582 19.95 5.89 13.96
C LEU A 582 20.93 6.90 13.38
N TYR A 583 21.17 8.02 14.08
CA TYR A 583 22.07 9.07 13.64
C TYR A 583 23.52 8.77 14.10
N GLY A 584 24.48 9.40 13.43
CA GLY A 584 25.87 9.30 13.80
C GLY A 584 26.16 9.96 15.15
N ASP A 585 27.21 9.51 15.81
CA ASP A 585 27.54 9.94 17.17
C ASP A 585 27.78 11.47 17.31
N HIS A 586 28.18 12.12 16.21
CA HIS A 586 28.37 13.57 16.18
C HIS A 586 27.08 14.37 15.92
N GLN A 587 25.98 13.71 15.50
CA GLN A 587 24.73 14.35 15.02
C GLN A 587 23.48 13.74 15.66
N GLN A 588 23.54 13.38 16.94
CA GLN A 588 22.47 12.63 17.62
C GLN A 588 21.13 13.36 17.69
N THR A 589 21.11 14.68 17.50
CA THR A 589 19.88 15.49 17.60
C THR A 589 19.65 16.35 16.37
N THR A 590 18.38 16.54 16.00
CA THR A 590 17.97 17.39 14.87
C THR A 590 16.80 18.29 15.29
N PRO A 591 16.89 19.62 15.08
CA PRO A 591 15.80 20.55 15.35
C PRO A 591 14.83 20.63 14.18
N TYR A 592 13.52 20.73 14.50
CA TYR A 592 12.42 20.97 13.56
C TYR A 592 11.58 22.13 14.06
N TRP A 593 10.98 22.89 13.14
CA TRP A 593 10.14 24.00 13.48
C TRP A 593 9.05 24.25 12.45
N SER A 594 7.97 24.90 12.82
CA SER A 594 6.98 25.39 11.87
C SER A 594 6.33 26.66 12.35
N ALA A 595 5.90 27.50 11.39
CA ALA A 595 5.09 28.67 11.61
C ALA A 595 3.92 28.65 10.63
N GLY A 596 2.72 28.79 11.15
CA GLY A 596 1.49 28.84 10.38
C GLY A 596 0.67 30.08 10.68
N LEU A 597 0.12 30.70 9.63
CA LEU A 597 -0.77 31.85 9.74
C LEU A 597 -2.11 31.51 9.08
N ARG A 598 -3.19 31.95 9.68
CA ARG A 598 -4.53 31.85 9.14
C ARG A 598 -5.31 33.15 9.33
N TRP A 599 -5.93 33.61 8.26
CA TRP A 599 -6.85 34.73 8.30
C TRP A 599 -8.26 34.25 7.93
N ASN A 600 -9.15 34.25 8.92
CA ASN A 600 -10.56 33.96 8.74
C ASN A 600 -11.28 35.21 8.23
N VAL A 601 -11.19 35.48 6.94
CA VAL A 601 -11.71 36.72 6.28
C VAL A 601 -13.21 36.88 6.47
N HIS A 602 -13.95 35.76 6.56
CA HIS A 602 -15.40 35.75 6.78
C HIS A 602 -15.83 36.32 8.15
N ASN A 603 -14.90 36.40 9.12
CA ASN A 603 -15.15 37.00 10.44
C ASN A 603 -14.89 38.52 10.47
N GLU A 604 -14.50 39.12 9.34
CA GLU A 604 -14.30 40.57 9.24
C GLU A 604 -15.63 41.28 9.11
N ARG A 605 -15.65 42.54 9.60
CA ARG A 605 -16.88 43.35 9.62
C ARG A 605 -17.46 43.57 8.25
N PHE A 606 -16.64 43.64 7.21
CA PHE A 606 -17.10 43.86 5.81
C PHE A 606 -17.77 42.63 5.17
N PHE A 607 -17.65 41.43 5.79
CA PHE A 607 -18.39 40.22 5.41
C PHE A 607 -19.61 39.95 6.29
N ALA A 608 -19.83 40.77 7.35
CA ALA A 608 -20.97 40.58 8.25
C ALA A 608 -22.29 40.71 7.46
N GLY A 609 -23.10 39.64 7.51
CA GLY A 609 -24.40 39.62 6.79
C GLY A 609 -24.34 39.14 5.34
N SER A 610 -23.19 38.70 4.82
CA SER A 610 -23.11 38.14 3.47
C SER A 610 -23.98 36.89 3.35
N SER A 611 -24.91 36.88 2.41
CA SER A 611 -25.75 35.72 2.07
C SER A 611 -25.03 34.71 1.15
N VAL A 612 -23.95 35.13 0.51
CA VAL A 612 -23.18 34.34 -0.47
C VAL A 612 -22.02 33.64 0.19
N VAL A 613 -21.19 34.39 0.94
CA VAL A 613 -19.97 33.86 1.56
C VAL A 613 -20.28 33.36 3.00
N SER A 614 -20.27 32.04 3.20
CA SER A 614 -20.46 31.45 4.51
C SER A 614 -19.12 31.25 5.26
N LYS A 615 -18.04 31.03 4.51
CA LYS A 615 -16.67 30.87 5.00
C LYS A 615 -15.71 31.36 3.94
N LEU A 616 -14.69 32.09 4.36
CA LEU A 616 -13.53 32.44 3.52
C LEU A 616 -12.32 32.53 4.44
N ALA A 617 -11.30 31.74 4.17
CA ALA A 617 -10.07 31.74 4.95
C ALA A 617 -8.85 31.57 4.04
N LEU A 618 -7.80 32.31 4.37
CA LEU A 618 -6.47 32.20 3.77
C LEU A 618 -5.53 31.58 4.79
N ARG A 619 -4.66 30.69 4.31
CA ARG A 619 -3.64 30.03 5.12
C ARG A 619 -2.27 30.17 4.47
N ALA A 620 -1.23 30.34 5.27
CA ALA A 620 0.15 30.25 4.83
C ALA A 620 0.96 29.56 5.93
N ASN A 621 1.78 28.61 5.56
CA ASN A 621 2.65 27.96 6.51
C ASN A 621 4.03 27.63 5.91
N VAL A 622 5.01 27.60 6.79
CA VAL A 622 6.39 27.25 6.49
C VAL A 622 6.96 26.45 7.66
N GLY A 623 7.82 25.52 7.38
CA GLY A 623 8.50 24.76 8.45
C GLY A 623 9.29 23.60 7.91
N THR A 624 9.82 22.79 8.85
CA THR A 624 10.67 21.65 8.58
C THR A 624 10.07 20.39 9.17
N THR A 625 10.20 19.29 8.44
CA THR A 625 9.90 17.92 8.88
C THR A 625 11.07 17.01 8.50
N GLY A 626 11.20 15.86 9.14
CA GLY A 626 12.29 14.94 8.91
C GLY A 626 11.86 13.55 8.49
N ASN A 627 12.81 12.78 7.95
CA ASN A 627 12.68 11.36 7.68
C ASN A 627 13.75 10.57 8.42
N GLN A 628 13.35 9.49 9.10
CA GLN A 628 14.21 8.56 9.83
C GLN A 628 14.28 7.16 9.19
N ASN A 629 13.84 6.99 7.95
CA ASN A 629 13.89 5.70 7.27
C ASN A 629 15.34 5.33 6.91
N TYR A 630 16.19 5.22 7.94
CA TYR A 630 17.58 4.80 7.84
C TYR A 630 17.73 3.35 8.29
N ASN A 631 18.59 2.63 7.59
CA ASN A 631 19.00 1.32 8.06
C ASN A 631 19.91 1.50 9.28
N ARG A 632 19.68 0.73 10.35
CA ARG A 632 20.24 0.95 11.69
C ARG A 632 21.75 0.98 11.78
N ASN A 633 22.42 0.35 10.84
CA ASN A 633 23.86 0.11 10.92
C ASN A 633 24.66 1.05 10.00
N GLN A 634 24.03 2.09 9.43
CA GLN A 634 24.71 3.00 8.50
C GLN A 634 25.62 4.02 9.19
N ALA A 635 25.35 4.29 10.47
CA ALA A 635 26.17 5.19 11.28
C ALA A 635 27.39 4.50 11.91
N SER A 636 27.43 3.17 12.00
CA SER A 636 28.45 2.39 12.69
C SER A 636 29.15 1.42 11.76
N ASN A 637 30.44 1.15 12.01
CA ASN A 637 31.18 0.12 11.29
C ASN A 637 30.56 -1.26 11.50
N GLN A 638 30.42 -2.03 10.43
CA GLN A 638 29.96 -3.41 10.47
C GLN A 638 31.10 -4.37 10.17
N TYR A 639 31.16 -5.45 10.93
CA TYR A 639 32.20 -6.46 10.81
C TYR A 639 31.58 -7.82 10.46
N ASN A 640 32.22 -8.54 9.53
CA ASN A 640 31.90 -9.91 9.25
C ASN A 640 33.03 -10.81 9.71
N TYR A 641 32.74 -11.83 10.51
CA TYR A 641 33.75 -12.80 10.89
C TYR A 641 34.01 -13.77 9.72
N LEU A 642 35.29 -13.98 9.46
CA LEU A 642 35.71 -14.94 8.44
C LEU A 642 35.57 -16.37 8.98
N THR A 643 35.22 -17.30 8.10
CA THR A 643 35.25 -18.75 8.44
C THR A 643 36.66 -19.32 8.48
N LYS A 644 37.65 -18.57 8.01
CA LYS A 644 39.06 -18.96 8.02
C LYS A 644 39.71 -18.60 9.34
N VAL A 645 40.42 -19.54 9.89
CA VAL A 645 41.15 -19.42 11.16
C VAL A 645 42.65 -19.17 10.85
N TYR A 646 43.22 -18.17 11.50
CA TYR A 646 44.67 -17.92 11.47
C TYR A 646 45.20 -17.93 12.92
N GLY A 647 46.17 -18.80 13.21
CA GLY A 647 46.76 -18.92 14.54
C GLY A 647 45.79 -19.21 15.68
N GLY A 648 44.66 -19.92 15.39
CA GLY A 648 43.62 -20.20 16.38
C GLY A 648 42.56 -19.09 16.55
N TYR A 649 42.66 -17.99 15.81
CA TYR A 649 41.72 -16.86 15.89
C TYR A 649 40.93 -16.74 14.60
N PHE A 650 39.64 -16.37 14.72
CA PHE A 650 38.80 -15.98 13.56
C PHE A 650 39.16 -14.58 13.11
N GLY A 651 39.42 -14.40 11.84
CA GLY A 651 39.54 -13.08 11.24
C GLY A 651 38.20 -12.34 11.18
N ALA A 652 38.27 -11.02 11.22
CA ALA A 652 37.10 -10.16 10.96
C ALA A 652 37.47 -9.12 9.90
N ILE A 653 36.51 -8.90 8.96
CA ILE A 653 36.64 -7.81 7.97
C ILE A 653 35.54 -6.80 8.22
N ILE A 654 35.85 -5.53 8.01
CA ILE A 654 34.82 -4.49 7.96
C ILE A 654 34.07 -4.64 6.65
N THR A 655 32.76 -4.78 6.72
CA THR A 655 31.89 -4.90 5.52
C THR A 655 31.21 -3.60 5.16
N THR A 656 31.03 -2.71 6.12
CA THR A 656 30.43 -1.39 5.90
C THR A 656 31.13 -0.37 6.79
N LEU A 657 31.58 0.73 6.19
CA LEU A 657 32.15 1.86 6.91
C LEU A 657 30.98 2.74 7.41
N GLY A 658 30.90 2.93 8.72
CA GLY A 658 29.89 3.76 9.35
C GLY A 658 30.21 5.25 9.24
N ASN A 659 29.16 6.08 9.20
CA ASN A 659 29.31 7.54 9.15
C ASN A 659 28.91 8.18 10.49
N PRO A 660 29.88 8.66 11.30
CA PRO A 660 29.58 9.32 12.56
C PRO A 660 28.90 10.69 12.41
N ASP A 661 28.94 11.30 11.22
CA ASP A 661 28.32 12.58 10.89
C ASP A 661 26.94 12.44 10.26
N LEU A 662 26.40 11.22 10.22
CA LEU A 662 25.09 10.95 9.65
C LEU A 662 23.97 11.62 10.44
N LYS A 663 23.16 12.44 9.77
CA LYS A 663 22.07 13.20 10.37
C LYS A 663 20.73 12.92 9.71
N GLY A 664 19.64 13.31 10.39
CA GLY A 664 18.29 13.22 9.86
C GLY A 664 18.11 14.05 8.57
N GLN A 665 17.45 13.47 7.60
CA GLN A 665 17.01 14.17 6.40
C GLN A 665 16.00 15.26 6.78
N THR A 666 16.05 16.43 6.14
CA THR A 666 15.18 17.56 6.44
C THR A 666 14.43 18.03 5.20
N THR A 667 13.09 18.08 5.29
CA THR A 667 12.21 18.63 4.27
C THR A 667 11.69 20.01 4.69
N TYR A 668 11.97 21.01 3.89
CA TYR A 668 11.45 22.38 4.04
C TYR A 668 10.13 22.48 3.30
N ASN A 669 9.06 22.63 4.05
CA ASN A 669 7.69 22.69 3.52
C ASN A 669 7.22 24.15 3.46
N ARG A 670 6.57 24.52 2.35
CA ARG A 670 5.91 25.83 2.18
C ARG A 670 4.55 25.56 1.57
N THR A 671 3.49 26.05 2.18
CA THR A 671 2.12 25.85 1.68
C THR A 671 1.31 27.13 1.80
N ILE A 672 0.54 27.43 0.76
CA ILE A 672 -0.48 28.49 0.76
C ILE A 672 -1.81 27.83 0.44
N GLY A 673 -2.83 28.13 1.24
CA GLY A 673 -4.15 27.52 1.11
C GLY A 673 -5.29 28.53 1.13
N LEU A 674 -6.34 28.25 0.37
CA LEU A 674 -7.60 28.97 0.31
C LEU A 674 -8.74 28.01 0.68
N GLU A 675 -9.59 28.42 1.62
CA GLU A 675 -10.84 27.73 1.93
C GLU A 675 -12.01 28.69 1.70
N ALA A 676 -13.00 28.26 0.94
CA ALA A 676 -14.23 29.03 0.73
C ALA A 676 -15.46 28.12 0.86
N SER A 677 -16.49 28.60 1.53
CA SER A 677 -17.82 28.00 1.54
C SER A 677 -18.85 29.05 1.14
N LEU A 678 -19.63 28.76 0.11
CA LEU A 678 -20.58 29.67 -0.49
C LEU A 678 -22.00 29.11 -0.37
N TRP A 679 -22.98 30.04 -0.45
CA TRP A 679 -24.42 29.75 -0.48
C TRP A 679 -24.89 28.84 0.67
N LYS A 680 -24.59 29.22 1.91
CA LYS A 680 -24.93 28.46 3.12
C LYS A 680 -24.31 27.06 3.11
N ASN A 681 -23.00 27.00 2.77
CA ASN A 681 -22.21 25.77 2.67
C ASN A 681 -22.70 24.79 1.59
N ARG A 682 -23.39 25.28 0.53
CA ARG A 682 -23.74 24.39 -0.60
C ARG A 682 -22.55 24.14 -1.53
N LEU A 683 -21.66 25.10 -1.68
CA LEU A 683 -20.40 24.95 -2.41
C LEU A 683 -19.24 25.14 -1.44
N ASN A 684 -18.41 24.11 -1.29
CA ASN A 684 -17.18 24.15 -0.51
C ASN A 684 -16.01 23.96 -1.45
N LEU A 685 -15.01 24.86 -1.32
CA LEU A 685 -13.81 24.89 -2.13
C LEU A 685 -12.61 24.87 -1.18
N GLU A 686 -11.65 24.03 -1.47
CA GLU A 686 -10.34 24.03 -0.80
C GLU A 686 -9.28 23.93 -1.91
N PHE A 687 -8.29 24.80 -1.87
CA PHE A 687 -7.15 24.82 -2.79
C PHE A 687 -5.88 25.05 -1.99
N ASN A 688 -4.85 24.25 -2.27
CA ASN A 688 -3.53 24.37 -1.64
C ASN A 688 -2.46 24.30 -2.72
N TYR A 689 -1.54 25.26 -2.70
CA TYR A 689 -0.27 25.21 -3.43
C TYR A 689 0.85 24.90 -2.46
N TYR A 690 1.75 24.00 -2.82
CA TYR A 690 2.88 23.60 -1.99
C TYR A 690 4.19 23.56 -2.77
N ASN A 691 5.30 23.81 -2.05
CA ASN A 691 6.66 23.64 -2.51
C ASN A 691 7.49 23.05 -1.36
N ASN A 692 7.86 21.79 -1.52
CA ASN A 692 8.58 21.01 -0.53
C ASN A 692 9.98 20.71 -1.06
N LYS A 693 11.02 21.19 -0.33
CA LYS A 693 12.42 20.95 -0.69
C LYS A 693 13.05 20.04 0.37
N THR A 694 13.41 18.82 -0.01
CA THR A 694 14.12 17.87 0.83
C THR A 694 15.62 18.00 0.61
N LYS A 695 16.37 18.17 1.71
CA LYS A 695 17.82 18.28 1.72
C LYS A 695 18.44 17.14 2.51
N GLY A 696 19.66 16.76 2.08
CA GLY A 696 20.45 15.76 2.77
C GLY A 696 19.81 14.38 2.72
N ASN A 697 19.28 13.98 1.57
CA ASN A 697 18.89 12.59 1.34
C ASN A 697 20.07 11.68 1.62
N LEU A 698 19.80 10.53 2.25
CA LEU A 698 20.80 9.52 2.49
C LEU A 698 21.09 8.79 1.19
N THR A 699 22.32 8.94 0.69
CA THR A 699 22.79 8.26 -0.53
C THR A 699 24.20 7.74 -0.33
N SER A 700 24.60 6.80 -1.15
CA SER A 700 25.99 6.38 -1.23
C SER A 700 26.83 7.48 -1.89
N ILE A 701 28.02 7.71 -1.38
CA ILE A 701 29.10 8.43 -2.06
C ILE A 701 30.25 7.48 -2.32
N THR A 702 31.01 7.73 -3.36
CA THR A 702 32.15 6.90 -3.70
C THR A 702 33.35 7.28 -2.83
N VAL A 703 34.12 6.29 -2.43
CA VAL A 703 35.37 6.47 -1.69
C VAL A 703 36.54 5.87 -2.46
N ALA A 704 37.76 6.25 -2.09
CA ALA A 704 38.94 5.72 -2.73
C ALA A 704 39.05 4.19 -2.47
N PRO A 705 39.27 3.36 -3.52
CA PRO A 705 39.37 1.91 -3.37
C PRO A 705 40.45 1.46 -2.36
N SER A 706 41.44 2.31 -2.10
CA SER A 706 42.49 2.09 -1.09
C SER A 706 41.96 1.98 0.33
N LEU A 707 40.71 2.43 0.60
CA LEU A 707 40.04 2.26 1.88
C LEU A 707 39.41 0.86 2.05
N GLY A 708 39.41 0.04 0.98
CA GLY A 708 38.78 -1.28 0.98
C GLY A 708 37.26 -1.27 0.82
N PHE A 709 36.66 -0.13 0.43
CA PHE A 709 35.23 0.07 0.21
C PHE A 709 35.00 0.81 -1.10
N ASP A 710 33.91 0.50 -1.76
CA ASP A 710 33.48 1.21 -2.97
C ASP A 710 32.64 2.44 -2.63
N THR A 711 31.83 2.35 -1.58
CA THR A 711 30.88 3.39 -1.19
C THR A 711 30.83 3.62 0.32
N TYR A 712 30.38 4.81 0.68
CA TYR A 712 30.19 5.29 2.04
C TYR A 712 28.86 6.06 2.11
N LYS A 713 28.08 5.88 3.17
CA LYS A 713 26.79 6.56 3.31
C LYS A 713 26.95 7.99 3.81
N ALA A 714 26.33 8.92 3.11
CA ALA A 714 26.34 10.35 3.47
C ALA A 714 25.00 11.03 3.15
N ASN A 715 24.74 12.13 3.83
CA ASN A 715 23.60 12.99 3.55
C ASN A 715 23.87 13.89 2.34
N MET A 716 23.73 13.34 1.15
CA MET A 716 23.89 14.03 -0.14
C MET A 716 22.70 13.77 -1.04
N GLY A 717 22.30 14.79 -1.76
CA GLY A 717 21.13 14.73 -2.64
C GLY A 717 19.99 15.59 -2.13
N ASP A 718 19.46 16.40 -3.04
CA ASP A 718 18.35 17.30 -2.76
C ASP A 718 17.23 17.06 -3.79
N LEU A 719 16.00 17.04 -3.30
CA LEU A 719 14.78 16.90 -4.10
C LEU A 719 13.83 18.07 -3.87
N ARG A 720 13.01 18.37 -4.86
CA ARG A 720 11.89 19.30 -4.74
C ARG A 720 10.63 18.65 -5.27
N ASN A 721 9.54 18.73 -4.49
CA ASN A 721 8.18 18.45 -4.92
C ASN A 721 7.37 19.74 -4.86
N GLU A 722 6.80 20.15 -5.96
CA GLU A 722 5.93 21.32 -6.04
C GLU A 722 4.64 20.98 -6.79
N GLY A 723 3.55 21.59 -6.36
CA GLY A 723 2.27 21.27 -6.94
C GLY A 723 1.08 21.92 -6.24
N PHE A 724 -0.10 21.43 -6.61
CA PHE A 724 -1.33 21.87 -5.97
C PHE A 724 -2.27 20.70 -5.74
N ASP A 725 -3.09 20.82 -4.71
CA ASP A 725 -4.26 19.97 -4.47
C ASP A 725 -5.52 20.82 -4.30
N PHE A 726 -6.65 20.32 -4.78
CA PHE A 726 -7.94 20.96 -4.60
C PHE A 726 -9.05 19.96 -4.27
N ASN A 727 -10.05 20.46 -3.56
CA ASN A 727 -11.26 19.73 -3.25
C ASN A 727 -12.48 20.65 -3.40
N ILE A 728 -13.43 20.25 -4.23
CA ILE A 728 -14.66 20.96 -4.52
C ILE A 728 -15.82 20.04 -4.15
N SER A 729 -16.72 20.50 -3.29
CA SER A 729 -17.95 19.78 -2.94
C SER A 729 -19.15 20.70 -3.16
N TYR A 730 -20.08 20.27 -4.02
CA TYR A 730 -21.26 21.03 -4.38
C TYR A 730 -22.54 20.25 -4.10
N SER A 731 -23.44 20.82 -3.32
CA SER A 731 -24.74 20.26 -2.99
C SER A 731 -25.87 21.08 -3.65
N PRO A 732 -26.20 20.81 -4.94
CA PRO A 732 -27.24 21.54 -5.67
C PRO A 732 -28.62 21.41 -5.01
N VAL A 733 -28.94 20.23 -4.53
CA VAL A 733 -30.21 19.92 -3.87
C VAL A 733 -29.97 19.45 -2.45
N ARG A 734 -30.56 20.17 -1.50
CA ARG A 734 -30.51 19.85 -0.07
C ARG A 734 -31.86 20.04 0.55
N THR A 735 -32.68 18.98 0.54
CA THR A 735 -34.02 18.93 1.16
C THR A 735 -34.06 17.81 2.19
N ARG A 736 -35.12 17.72 2.97
CA ARG A 736 -35.30 16.64 3.93
C ARG A 736 -35.31 15.25 3.26
N ASN A 737 -35.89 15.13 2.08
CA ASN A 737 -36.09 13.86 1.40
C ASN A 737 -35.06 13.59 0.31
N LEU A 738 -34.43 14.61 -0.26
CA LEU A 738 -33.48 14.49 -1.35
C LEU A 738 -32.23 15.31 -1.06
N LEU A 739 -31.10 14.66 -1.07
CA LEU A 739 -29.78 15.26 -1.03
C LEU A 739 -28.99 14.79 -2.25
N VAL A 740 -28.46 15.73 -3.00
CA VAL A 740 -27.52 15.47 -4.10
C VAL A 740 -26.22 16.17 -3.77
N ASN A 741 -25.13 15.45 -3.76
CA ASN A 741 -23.79 16.00 -3.56
C ASN A 741 -22.85 15.52 -4.66
N VAL A 742 -22.13 16.45 -5.26
CA VAL A 742 -21.08 16.21 -6.27
C VAL A 742 -19.75 16.64 -5.67
N THR A 743 -18.75 15.78 -5.73
CA THR A 743 -17.40 16.08 -5.29
C THR A 743 -16.45 15.98 -6.49
N LEU A 744 -15.51 16.90 -6.55
CA LEU A 744 -14.39 16.88 -7.50
C LEU A 744 -13.14 17.23 -6.72
N ASN A 745 -12.18 16.33 -6.72
CA ASN A 745 -10.87 16.60 -6.15
C ASN A 745 -9.77 16.27 -7.15
N GLY A 746 -8.60 16.85 -6.96
CA GLY A 746 -7.47 16.60 -7.84
C GLY A 746 -6.16 17.06 -7.23
N THR A 747 -5.08 16.47 -7.73
CA THR A 747 -3.71 16.83 -7.37
C THR A 747 -2.82 16.83 -8.60
N ARG A 748 -1.86 17.72 -8.61
CA ARG A 748 -0.69 17.71 -9.47
C ARG A 748 0.54 17.81 -8.61
N ASN A 749 1.51 16.96 -8.85
CA ASN A 749 2.84 17.04 -8.25
C ASN A 749 3.89 17.03 -9.35
N HIS A 750 4.90 17.85 -9.20
CA HIS A 750 6.08 17.84 -10.07
C HIS A 750 7.32 17.64 -9.19
N ASN A 751 8.04 16.56 -9.45
CA ASN A 751 9.28 16.22 -8.76
C ASN A 751 10.47 16.77 -9.55
N THR A 752 11.49 17.28 -8.85
CA THR A 752 12.73 17.75 -9.48
C THR A 752 13.93 17.34 -8.63
N ILE A 753 14.90 16.71 -9.23
CA ILE A 753 16.21 16.44 -8.63
C ILE A 753 17.01 17.74 -8.64
N LEU A 754 17.36 18.26 -7.48
CA LEU A 754 18.15 19.48 -7.35
C LEU A 754 19.65 19.21 -7.21
N LYS A 755 19.99 18.05 -6.62
CA LYS A 755 21.37 17.62 -6.45
C LYS A 755 21.46 16.12 -6.33
N ILE A 756 22.44 15.50 -6.97
CA ILE A 756 22.77 14.07 -6.84
C ILE A 756 24.11 13.86 -6.16
N SER A 757 24.36 12.64 -5.68
CA SER A 757 25.69 12.24 -5.21
C SER A 757 26.58 11.79 -6.36
N ASP A 758 27.89 11.77 -6.15
CA ASP A 758 28.89 11.25 -7.10
C ASP A 758 28.72 9.76 -7.37
N ALA A 759 28.18 8.98 -6.42
CA ALA A 759 27.83 7.57 -6.63
C ALA A 759 26.64 7.41 -7.59
N LEU A 760 25.61 8.27 -7.50
CA LEU A 760 24.52 8.31 -8.47
C LEU A 760 25.00 8.77 -9.86
N GLN A 761 25.93 9.73 -9.90
CA GLN A 761 26.55 10.15 -11.17
C GLN A 761 27.31 8.99 -11.83
N ARG A 762 28.14 8.27 -11.07
CA ARG A 762 28.85 7.08 -11.60
C ARG A 762 27.91 5.98 -12.05
N TYR A 763 26.80 5.78 -11.34
CA TYR A 763 25.75 4.86 -11.78
C TYR A 763 25.18 5.28 -13.13
N ASN A 764 24.84 6.56 -13.33
CA ASN A 764 24.41 7.08 -14.63
C ASN A 764 25.47 6.85 -15.73
N ASP A 765 26.74 7.10 -15.41
CA ASP A 765 27.85 6.91 -16.35
C ASP A 765 28.01 5.43 -16.73
N MET A 766 27.86 4.51 -15.76
CA MET A 766 27.89 3.06 -16.00
C MET A 766 26.73 2.61 -16.90
N VAL A 767 25.51 3.10 -16.62
CA VAL A 767 24.32 2.81 -17.44
C VAL A 767 24.53 3.29 -18.88
N ASN A 768 25.11 4.49 -19.06
CA ASN A 768 25.38 5.05 -20.39
C ASN A 768 26.54 4.37 -21.11
N ALA A 769 27.58 3.91 -20.39
CA ALA A 769 28.75 3.25 -21.00
C ALA A 769 28.47 1.82 -21.43
N ASN A 770 27.82 1.03 -20.56
CA ASN A 770 27.66 -0.41 -20.77
C ASN A 770 26.34 -0.81 -21.45
N GLY A 771 25.44 0.17 -21.71
CA GLY A 771 24.09 -0.13 -22.20
C GLY A 771 23.31 -1.01 -21.26
N SER A 772 23.76 -1.16 -20.03
CA SER A 772 23.21 -1.94 -18.90
C SER A 772 22.77 -3.37 -19.21
N GLY A 773 23.05 -3.94 -20.36
CA GLY A 773 22.48 -5.26 -20.78
C GLY A 773 20.94 -5.31 -20.80
N SER A 774 20.27 -4.34 -20.16
CA SER A 774 18.81 -4.27 -20.04
C SER A 774 18.16 -3.97 -21.40
N THR A 775 17.03 -4.63 -21.63
CA THR A 775 16.17 -4.34 -22.79
C THR A 775 15.13 -3.27 -22.47
N THR A 776 14.89 -2.97 -21.19
CA THR A 776 13.93 -1.97 -20.73
C THR A 776 14.64 -0.70 -20.24
N PRO A 777 13.92 0.45 -20.13
CA PRO A 777 14.49 1.68 -19.57
C PRO A 777 15.08 1.44 -18.19
N VAL A 778 16.29 1.94 -17.98
CA VAL A 778 16.95 1.96 -16.68
C VAL A 778 16.83 3.35 -16.10
N PHE A 779 16.56 3.44 -14.81
CA PHE A 779 16.51 4.73 -14.13
C PHE A 779 17.86 5.45 -14.23
N GLN A 780 17.80 6.73 -14.58
CA GLN A 780 18.93 7.66 -14.51
C GLN A 780 18.47 8.88 -13.70
N PHE A 781 19.39 9.45 -12.95
CA PHE A 781 19.09 10.56 -12.06
C PHE A 781 19.95 11.76 -12.46
N LYS A 782 19.34 12.80 -13.05
CA LYS A 782 20.04 14.00 -13.50
C LYS A 782 19.45 15.24 -12.83
N GLU A 783 20.31 16.16 -12.46
CA GLU A 783 19.89 17.43 -11.89
C GLU A 783 19.01 18.22 -12.87
N GLY A 784 17.92 18.78 -12.40
CA GLY A 784 16.89 19.46 -13.19
C GLY A 784 15.78 18.57 -13.73
N GLU A 785 15.93 17.25 -13.71
CA GLU A 785 14.94 16.28 -14.18
C GLU A 785 14.11 15.69 -13.02
N SER A 786 13.00 15.03 -13.38
CA SER A 786 12.22 14.25 -12.40
C SER A 786 12.89 12.90 -12.11
N MET A 787 12.69 12.38 -10.90
CA MET A 787 13.05 11.00 -10.57
C MET A 787 12.29 9.97 -11.42
N ASN A 788 11.14 10.36 -11.96
CA ASN A 788 10.26 9.52 -12.78
C ASN A 788 10.48 9.75 -14.29
N THR A 789 11.59 10.37 -14.68
CA THR A 789 11.96 10.59 -16.08
C THR A 789 12.32 9.27 -16.76
N ILE A 790 11.71 9.01 -17.90
CA ILE A 790 11.96 7.84 -18.75
C ILE A 790 13.06 8.19 -19.74
N TYR A 791 14.18 7.45 -19.68
CA TYR A 791 15.28 7.59 -20.62
C TYR A 791 15.26 6.46 -21.64
N ALA A 792 15.27 6.82 -22.91
CA ALA A 792 15.34 5.87 -24.02
C ALA A 792 15.96 6.53 -25.26
N VAL A 793 16.37 5.68 -26.22
CA VAL A 793 16.85 6.17 -27.54
C VAL A 793 15.63 6.58 -28.37
N ARG A 794 15.72 7.71 -29.05
CA ARG A 794 14.65 8.17 -29.95
C ARG A 794 14.52 7.24 -31.15
N SER A 795 13.31 6.87 -31.51
CA SER A 795 12.98 6.00 -32.64
C SER A 795 12.13 6.73 -33.68
N LEU A 796 12.41 6.51 -34.94
CA LEU A 796 11.57 6.91 -36.09
C LEU A 796 10.55 5.83 -36.47
N GLY A 797 10.58 4.67 -35.80
CA GLY A 797 9.74 3.54 -36.11
C GLY A 797 10.48 2.45 -36.91
N ILE A 798 9.69 1.59 -37.53
CA ILE A 798 10.19 0.46 -38.33
C ILE A 798 10.30 0.89 -39.79
N ASP A 799 11.46 0.65 -40.37
CA ASP A 799 11.68 0.87 -41.79
C ASP A 799 10.88 -0.12 -42.65
N PRO A 800 9.97 0.35 -43.50
CA PRO A 800 9.13 -0.54 -44.34
C PRO A 800 9.92 -1.41 -45.31
N GLY A 801 11.12 -0.99 -45.68
CA GLY A 801 11.97 -1.73 -46.63
C GLY A 801 12.67 -2.92 -46.00
N THR A 802 13.09 -2.78 -44.73
CA THR A 802 13.97 -3.75 -44.06
C THR A 802 13.34 -4.44 -42.85
N GLY A 803 12.27 -3.90 -42.30
CA GLY A 803 11.64 -4.36 -41.06
C GLY A 803 12.49 -4.12 -39.81
N LYS A 804 13.55 -3.32 -39.89
CA LYS A 804 14.42 -2.94 -38.78
C LYS A 804 13.98 -1.61 -38.16
N GLU A 805 14.27 -1.41 -36.89
CA GLU A 805 14.03 -0.14 -36.22
C GLU A 805 15.09 0.89 -36.62
N LEU A 806 14.65 2.12 -36.90
CA LEU A 806 15.50 3.25 -37.25
C LEU A 806 15.55 4.21 -36.04
N TYR A 807 16.76 4.44 -35.54
CA TYR A 807 17.01 5.29 -34.38
C TYR A 807 17.51 6.68 -34.80
N ILE A 808 17.40 7.62 -33.88
CA ILE A 808 18.01 8.96 -33.99
C ILE A 808 19.13 9.03 -32.94
N ASP A 809 20.35 9.25 -33.41
CA ASP A 809 21.51 9.43 -32.54
C ASP A 809 21.44 10.80 -31.79
N ARG A 810 22.42 11.05 -30.92
CA ARG A 810 22.52 12.29 -30.15
C ARG A 810 22.74 13.52 -31.04
N ASN A 811 23.30 13.36 -32.20
CA ASN A 811 23.60 14.42 -33.19
C ASN A 811 22.40 14.68 -34.13
N GLY A 812 21.33 13.89 -34.05
CA GLY A 812 20.18 14.00 -34.92
C GLY A 812 20.24 13.16 -36.19
N ASN A 813 21.28 12.36 -36.40
CA ASN A 813 21.40 11.48 -37.57
C ASN A 813 20.62 10.18 -37.37
N THR A 814 20.18 9.59 -38.46
CA THR A 814 19.50 8.30 -38.48
C THR A 814 20.48 7.12 -38.49
N THR A 815 20.21 6.09 -37.75
CA THR A 815 21.03 4.88 -37.66
C THR A 815 20.20 3.64 -37.35
N TYR A 816 20.66 2.48 -37.81
CA TYR A 816 20.09 1.17 -37.42
C TYR A 816 20.75 0.58 -36.16
N THR A 817 21.75 1.24 -35.62
CA THR A 817 22.50 0.76 -34.47
C THR A 817 22.02 1.50 -33.21
N TRP A 818 21.47 0.76 -32.26
CA TRP A 818 21.11 1.29 -30.95
C TRP A 818 22.39 1.55 -30.12
N ASN A 819 22.49 2.72 -29.50
CA ASN A 819 23.59 3.06 -28.61
C ASN A 819 23.06 3.64 -27.29
N ALA A 820 23.54 3.12 -26.18
CA ALA A 820 23.12 3.59 -24.84
C ALA A 820 23.42 5.07 -24.60
N GLN A 821 24.46 5.60 -25.23
CA GLN A 821 24.86 7.01 -25.14
C GLN A 821 23.84 7.96 -25.79
N ASP A 822 22.96 7.46 -26.68
CA ASP A 822 21.94 8.23 -27.38
C ASP A 822 20.63 8.32 -26.58
N GLN A 823 20.60 7.75 -25.36
CA GLN A 823 19.44 7.87 -24.49
C GLN A 823 19.22 9.32 -24.04
N VAL A 824 17.99 9.77 -24.21
CA VAL A 824 17.51 11.11 -23.84
C VAL A 824 16.22 10.99 -23.04
N PRO A 825 15.80 12.02 -22.30
CA PRO A 825 14.47 12.08 -21.72
C PRO A 825 13.41 11.98 -22.83
N VAL A 826 12.51 11.01 -22.74
CA VAL A 826 11.44 10.75 -23.72
C VAL A 826 10.05 10.83 -23.12
N GLY A 827 9.96 11.05 -21.83
CA GLY A 827 8.70 11.22 -21.10
C GLY A 827 8.90 11.26 -19.60
N VAL A 828 7.85 11.60 -18.87
CA VAL A 828 7.84 11.64 -17.40
C VAL A 828 6.63 10.85 -16.89
N ASN A 829 6.84 9.87 -16.04
CA ASN A 829 5.78 9.06 -15.46
C ASN A 829 5.12 9.75 -14.25
N GLU A 830 4.71 10.99 -14.43
CA GLU A 830 3.95 11.79 -13.47
C GLU A 830 2.70 12.35 -14.15
N PRO A 831 1.49 12.15 -13.59
CA PRO A 831 0.29 12.72 -14.19
C PRO A 831 0.26 14.24 -14.00
N ASP A 832 -0.12 14.97 -15.05
CA ASP A 832 -0.43 16.39 -14.96
C ASP A 832 -1.62 16.68 -14.05
N LEU A 833 -2.57 15.74 -13.99
CA LEU A 833 -3.70 15.82 -13.09
C LEU A 833 -4.22 14.42 -12.78
N ASN A 834 -4.32 14.11 -11.49
CA ASN A 834 -4.94 12.89 -10.98
C ASN A 834 -5.99 13.26 -9.93
N GLY A 835 -7.16 12.62 -9.96
CA GLY A 835 -8.22 12.93 -9.01
C GLY A 835 -9.45 12.04 -9.11
N TYR A 836 -10.50 12.46 -8.41
CA TYR A 836 -11.76 11.72 -8.34
C TYR A 836 -12.96 12.64 -8.54
N VAL A 837 -13.95 12.11 -9.23
CA VAL A 837 -15.31 12.68 -9.31
C VAL A 837 -16.23 11.79 -8.53
N GLY A 838 -16.94 12.32 -7.55
CA GLY A 838 -17.91 11.61 -6.73
C GLY A 838 -19.32 12.16 -6.92
N LEU A 839 -20.31 11.28 -7.00
CA LEU A 839 -21.72 11.64 -6.98
C LEU A 839 -22.41 10.83 -5.89
N ASN A 840 -23.07 11.52 -4.95
CA ASN A 840 -23.84 10.91 -3.89
C ASN A 840 -25.28 11.47 -3.92
N ILE A 841 -26.25 10.56 -4.02
CA ILE A 841 -27.67 10.87 -4.03
C ILE A 841 -28.33 10.12 -2.87
N ARG A 842 -28.97 10.83 -1.97
CA ARG A 842 -29.82 10.24 -0.92
C ARG A 842 -31.26 10.66 -1.17
N TYR A 843 -32.11 9.67 -1.37
CA TYR A 843 -33.55 9.86 -1.47
C TYR A 843 -34.26 9.06 -0.39
N LYS A 844 -34.79 9.75 0.63
CA LYS A 844 -35.37 9.12 1.84
C LYS A 844 -34.37 8.12 2.46
N SER A 845 -34.71 6.83 2.51
CA SER A 845 -33.91 5.73 3.04
C SER A 845 -32.89 5.16 2.05
N TRP A 846 -32.97 5.51 0.76
CA TRP A 846 -32.05 5.04 -0.27
C TRP A 846 -30.87 5.96 -0.44
N GLU A 847 -29.71 5.39 -0.66
CA GLU A 847 -28.47 6.12 -0.95
C GLU A 847 -27.73 5.45 -2.11
N ILE A 848 -27.42 6.24 -3.14
CA ILE A 848 -26.61 5.82 -4.29
C ILE A 848 -25.35 6.69 -4.27
N GLY A 849 -24.18 6.04 -4.36
CA GLY A 849 -22.89 6.71 -4.43
C GLY A 849 -22.02 6.13 -5.52
N THR A 850 -21.30 6.96 -6.25
CA THR A 850 -20.30 6.52 -7.23
C THR A 850 -19.07 7.40 -7.19
N HIS A 851 -17.89 6.81 -7.43
CA HIS A 851 -16.63 7.49 -7.51
C HIS A 851 -15.87 7.03 -8.76
N LEU A 852 -15.48 8.01 -9.57
CA LEU A 852 -14.67 7.82 -10.78
C LEU A 852 -13.28 8.40 -10.53
N ASN A 853 -12.23 7.64 -10.80
CA ASN A 853 -10.87 8.14 -10.86
C ASN A 853 -10.55 8.61 -12.28
N TYR A 854 -9.93 9.78 -12.40
CA TYR A 854 -9.38 10.29 -13.65
C TYR A 854 -7.88 10.58 -13.47
N SER A 855 -7.08 10.32 -14.51
CA SER A 855 -5.65 10.61 -14.54
C SER A 855 -5.24 10.96 -15.96
N PHE A 856 -4.55 12.09 -16.13
CA PHE A 856 -4.14 12.61 -17.42
C PHE A 856 -2.69 13.08 -17.36
N GLY A 857 -1.96 12.89 -18.46
CA GLY A 857 -0.69 13.54 -18.70
C GLY A 857 0.56 12.74 -18.31
N ALA A 858 0.43 11.53 -17.72
CA ALA A 858 1.58 10.70 -17.46
C ALA A 858 2.09 10.01 -18.73
N ASP A 859 3.40 10.02 -18.94
CA ASP A 859 4.02 9.17 -19.94
C ASP A 859 4.39 7.83 -19.30
N LYS A 860 4.07 6.74 -19.97
CA LYS A 860 4.36 5.39 -19.50
C LYS A 860 5.08 4.58 -20.53
N TYR A 861 6.10 3.86 -20.10
CA TYR A 861 6.71 2.81 -20.91
C TYR A 861 5.80 1.58 -20.89
N ASN A 862 5.27 1.21 -22.06
CA ASN A 862 4.36 0.06 -22.19
C ASN A 862 5.13 -1.25 -22.29
N TYR A 863 5.32 -1.92 -21.16
CA TYR A 863 6.04 -3.19 -21.06
C TYR A 863 5.38 -4.32 -21.86
N THR A 864 4.05 -4.32 -22.03
CA THR A 864 3.36 -5.32 -22.85
C THR A 864 3.78 -5.20 -24.31
N LEU A 865 3.84 -3.99 -24.87
CA LEU A 865 4.31 -3.79 -26.25
C LEU A 865 5.75 -4.26 -26.42
N HIS A 866 6.59 -3.94 -25.45
CA HIS A 866 8.01 -4.28 -25.51
C HIS A 866 8.26 -5.78 -25.31
N GLN A 867 7.67 -6.40 -24.28
CA GLN A 867 8.00 -7.78 -23.88
C GLN A 867 7.14 -8.84 -24.56
N LYS A 868 5.86 -8.54 -24.86
CA LYS A 868 4.89 -9.51 -25.38
C LYS A 868 4.61 -9.37 -26.89
N ILE A 869 5.16 -8.33 -27.54
CA ILE A 869 4.97 -8.11 -28.98
C ILE A 869 6.32 -7.96 -29.69
N GLU A 870 7.29 -7.24 -29.10
CA GLU A 870 8.57 -6.94 -29.72
C GLU A 870 9.67 -7.95 -29.31
N ASN A 871 9.96 -8.07 -28.01
CA ASN A 871 10.96 -9.01 -27.45
C ASN A 871 10.28 -10.33 -27.04
N VAL A 872 9.59 -10.92 -27.98
CA VAL A 872 8.85 -12.16 -27.73
C VAL A 872 9.78 -13.35 -27.54
N ASN A 873 9.43 -14.21 -26.61
CA ASN A 873 9.96 -15.57 -26.60
C ASN A 873 9.06 -16.44 -27.47
N TYR A 874 9.56 -16.90 -28.62
CA TYR A 874 8.80 -17.73 -29.55
C TYR A 874 8.36 -19.09 -28.97
N MET A 875 8.98 -19.50 -27.85
CA MET A 875 8.66 -20.75 -27.14
C MET A 875 7.63 -20.57 -26.03
N THR A 876 7.01 -19.39 -25.94
CA THR A 876 5.95 -19.09 -24.97
C THR A 876 4.76 -18.44 -25.68
N ASN A 877 3.59 -18.41 -25.03
CA ASN A 877 2.47 -17.65 -25.54
C ASN A 877 2.71 -16.14 -25.42
N ASN A 878 2.24 -15.39 -26.40
CA ASN A 878 2.45 -13.95 -26.52
C ASN A 878 1.15 -13.23 -26.91
N ASP A 879 1.19 -11.89 -26.93
CA ASP A 879 0.06 -11.08 -27.38
C ASP A 879 -0.18 -11.30 -28.89
N ARG A 880 -1.46 -11.41 -29.29
CA ARG A 880 -1.89 -11.62 -30.68
C ARG A 880 -1.31 -10.59 -31.65
N ARG A 881 -1.04 -9.35 -31.21
CA ARG A 881 -0.42 -8.30 -32.03
C ARG A 881 1.00 -8.68 -32.49
N ALA A 882 1.68 -9.60 -31.79
CA ALA A 882 2.97 -10.12 -32.26
C ALA A 882 2.85 -10.89 -33.59
N LEU A 883 1.69 -11.53 -33.82
CA LEU A 883 1.39 -12.17 -35.13
C LEU A 883 0.89 -11.17 -36.17
N THR A 884 0.06 -10.18 -35.79
CA THR A 884 -0.71 -9.37 -36.73
C THR A 884 -0.10 -8.02 -37.06
N GLU A 885 0.75 -7.46 -36.19
CA GLU A 885 1.25 -6.07 -36.31
C GLU A 885 2.77 -5.98 -36.50
N ARG A 886 3.50 -7.11 -36.48
CA ARG A 886 4.91 -7.16 -36.83
C ARG A 886 5.11 -7.15 -38.34
N TRP A 887 6.21 -6.53 -38.80
CA TRP A 887 6.59 -6.49 -40.18
C TRP A 887 6.81 -7.92 -40.75
N GLN A 888 6.30 -8.24 -41.94
CA GLN A 888 6.36 -9.57 -42.55
C GLN A 888 7.08 -9.57 -43.89
N LYS A 889 6.96 -8.50 -44.72
CA LYS A 889 7.58 -8.40 -46.05
C LYS A 889 7.89 -6.96 -46.42
N PRO A 890 8.87 -6.72 -47.32
CA PRO A 890 9.20 -5.40 -47.84
C PRO A 890 7.95 -4.65 -48.36
N GLY A 891 7.81 -3.40 -47.90
CA GLY A 891 6.68 -2.54 -48.16
C GLY A 891 5.63 -2.52 -47.06
N ASP A 892 5.68 -3.40 -46.07
CA ASP A 892 4.77 -3.36 -44.92
C ASP A 892 5.05 -2.14 -44.04
N VAL A 893 4.03 -1.35 -43.78
CA VAL A 893 4.05 -0.28 -42.76
C VAL A 893 3.66 -0.89 -41.43
N ALA A 894 4.62 -1.32 -40.64
CA ALA A 894 4.41 -2.05 -39.41
C ALA A 894 4.81 -1.22 -38.17
N LEU A 895 4.14 -1.49 -37.06
CA LEU A 895 4.45 -0.86 -35.78
C LEU A 895 5.63 -1.53 -35.05
N TYR A 896 5.93 -2.80 -35.40
CA TYR A 896 6.93 -3.63 -34.73
C TYR A 896 7.87 -4.28 -35.75
N LYS A 897 9.08 -4.62 -35.33
CA LYS A 897 10.13 -5.17 -36.17
C LYS A 897 9.73 -6.47 -36.87
N ALA A 898 10.59 -6.92 -37.79
CA ALA A 898 10.32 -8.13 -38.57
C ALA A 898 9.97 -9.34 -37.67
N ILE A 899 8.98 -10.11 -38.08
CA ILE A 899 8.48 -11.27 -37.31
C ILE A 899 9.57 -12.34 -37.13
N THR A 900 10.52 -12.40 -38.04
CA THR A 900 11.68 -13.32 -38.01
C THR A 900 12.85 -12.77 -37.18
N ASP A 901 12.83 -11.50 -36.80
CA ASP A 901 13.90 -10.89 -36.00
C ASP A 901 13.72 -11.22 -34.52
N ASN A 902 14.60 -12.08 -33.99
CA ASN A 902 14.66 -12.49 -32.59
C ASN A 902 15.73 -11.73 -31.78
N SER A 903 16.41 -10.72 -32.37
CA SER A 903 17.36 -9.90 -31.63
C SER A 903 16.69 -9.15 -30.50
N ALA A 904 17.42 -8.87 -29.41
CA ALA A 904 16.84 -8.12 -28.28
C ALA A 904 16.69 -6.64 -28.64
N THR A 905 15.46 -6.16 -28.76
CA THR A 905 15.16 -4.73 -28.87
C THR A 905 15.42 -4.05 -27.52
N LYS A 906 16.19 -2.99 -27.55
CA LYS A 906 16.51 -2.16 -26.39
C LYS A 906 15.44 -1.10 -26.14
N ALA A 907 15.57 -0.35 -25.05
CA ALA A 907 14.64 0.71 -24.71
C ALA A 907 14.62 1.84 -25.75
N THR A 908 13.44 2.11 -26.33
CA THR A 908 13.24 3.19 -27.32
C THR A 908 11.96 3.99 -27.02
N SER A 909 11.89 5.22 -27.54
CA SER A 909 10.74 6.11 -27.37
C SER A 909 9.45 5.55 -27.97
N ARG A 910 9.52 4.57 -28.85
CA ARG A 910 8.37 3.92 -29.51
C ARG A 910 7.41 3.24 -28.52
N PHE A 911 7.92 2.81 -27.38
CA PHE A 911 7.13 2.15 -26.33
C PHE A 911 6.61 3.12 -25.25
N VAL A 912 6.97 4.41 -25.34
CA VAL A 912 6.46 5.44 -24.44
C VAL A 912 5.13 5.93 -24.96
N GLN A 913 4.10 5.85 -24.13
CA GLN A 913 2.74 6.23 -24.47
C GLN A 913 2.17 7.20 -23.45
N HIS A 914 1.41 8.17 -23.92
CA HIS A 914 0.74 9.17 -23.09
C HIS A 914 -0.56 8.61 -22.51
N GLU A 915 -0.67 8.55 -21.17
CA GLU A 915 -1.83 7.98 -20.48
C GLU A 915 -2.94 9.02 -20.30
N LYS A 916 -4.13 8.66 -20.73
CA LYS A 916 -5.41 9.24 -20.30
C LYS A 916 -6.27 8.10 -19.78
N ARG A 917 -6.63 8.17 -18.50
CA ARG A 917 -7.34 7.09 -17.82
C ARG A 917 -8.59 7.60 -17.13
N LEU A 918 -9.66 6.82 -17.25
CA LEU A 918 -10.90 6.96 -16.50
C LEU A 918 -11.30 5.58 -15.99
N SER A 919 -11.50 5.46 -14.68
CA SER A 919 -11.91 4.19 -14.08
C SER A 919 -12.97 4.40 -12.99
N MET A 920 -13.86 3.44 -12.81
CA MET A 920 -14.85 3.48 -11.73
C MET A 920 -14.29 2.79 -10.50
N THR A 921 -13.98 3.56 -9.47
CA THR A 921 -13.44 3.03 -8.21
C THR A 921 -14.54 2.36 -7.40
N SER A 922 -15.74 2.96 -7.32
CA SER A 922 -16.84 2.36 -6.57
C SER A 922 -18.20 2.81 -7.08
N LEU A 923 -19.17 1.87 -7.05
CA LEU A 923 -20.60 2.11 -7.22
C LEU A 923 -21.33 1.45 -6.06
N ARG A 924 -22.10 2.22 -5.29
CA ARG A 924 -22.78 1.74 -4.08
C ARG A 924 -24.27 2.05 -4.12
N LEU A 925 -25.07 1.07 -3.73
CA LEU A 925 -26.48 1.21 -3.39
C LEU A 925 -26.68 0.82 -1.93
N ALA A 926 -27.33 1.67 -1.14
CA ALA A 926 -27.62 1.37 0.25
C ALA A 926 -29.06 1.71 0.61
N TYR A 927 -29.60 0.95 1.54
CA TYR A 927 -30.89 1.15 2.17
C TYR A 927 -30.71 1.27 3.68
N ASN A 928 -31.11 2.41 4.23
CA ASN A 928 -31.11 2.69 5.66
C ASN A 928 -32.55 2.58 6.17
N MET A 929 -32.84 1.62 7.03
CA MET A 929 -34.16 1.49 7.62
C MET A 929 -34.31 2.48 8.78
N ASP A 930 -35.29 3.34 8.68
CA ASP A 930 -35.59 4.38 9.68
C ASP A 930 -36.00 3.76 11.01
N SER A 931 -35.58 4.39 12.11
CA SER A 931 -35.95 3.98 13.48
C SER A 931 -37.47 3.89 13.69
N ASP A 932 -38.28 4.69 12.97
CA ASP A 932 -39.73 4.65 13.03
C ASP A 932 -40.34 3.34 12.52
N ARG A 933 -39.68 2.69 11.53
CA ARG A 933 -40.08 1.37 11.02
C ARG A 933 -39.65 0.22 11.91
N LEU A 934 -38.68 0.46 12.77
CA LEU A 934 -38.11 -0.51 13.71
C LEU A 934 -38.75 -0.39 15.12
N ARG A 935 -39.71 0.53 15.29
CA ARG A 935 -40.40 0.72 16.59
C ARG A 935 -41.05 -0.56 17.04
N GLY A 936 -40.72 -0.99 18.28
CA GLY A 936 -41.19 -2.24 18.85
C GLY A 936 -40.32 -3.46 18.60
N SER A 937 -39.27 -3.32 17.78
CA SER A 937 -38.21 -4.32 17.66
C SER A 937 -37.04 -4.03 18.61
N TRP A 938 -36.23 -5.02 18.87
CA TRP A 938 -34.97 -4.91 19.61
C TRP A 938 -33.84 -4.34 18.76
N ILE A 939 -34.06 -4.11 17.45
CA ILE A 939 -33.15 -3.50 16.50
C ILE A 939 -33.36 -1.98 16.49
N SER A 940 -32.30 -1.22 16.74
CA SER A 940 -32.33 0.24 16.71
C SER A 940 -31.92 0.84 15.32
N MET A 941 -31.14 0.10 14.55
CA MET A 941 -30.73 0.50 13.20
C MET A 941 -30.44 -0.74 12.33
N LEU A 942 -30.91 -0.72 11.08
CA LEU A 942 -30.56 -1.68 10.07
C LEU A 942 -30.12 -0.95 8.80
N ARG A 943 -28.91 -1.23 8.34
CA ARG A 943 -28.36 -0.72 7.08
C ARG A 943 -27.93 -1.90 6.22
N LEU A 944 -28.41 -1.92 4.98
CA LEU A 944 -28.02 -2.88 3.96
C LEU A 944 -27.35 -2.13 2.81
N SER A 945 -26.25 -2.64 2.29
CA SER A 945 -25.64 -2.03 1.10
C SER A 945 -24.94 -3.04 0.23
N ILE A 946 -24.89 -2.72 -1.06
CA ILE A 946 -24.11 -3.42 -2.09
C ILE A 946 -23.14 -2.40 -2.65
N THR A 947 -21.86 -2.74 -2.70
CA THR A 947 -20.81 -1.91 -3.28
C THR A 947 -20.07 -2.75 -4.32
N ALA A 948 -19.95 -2.24 -5.53
CA ALA A 948 -19.14 -2.83 -6.58
C ALA A 948 -17.92 -1.93 -6.84
N ASN A 949 -16.72 -2.53 -6.87
CA ASN A 949 -15.47 -1.81 -7.12
C ASN A 949 -14.86 -2.24 -8.43
N ASP A 950 -14.15 -1.31 -9.08
CA ASP A 950 -13.41 -1.50 -10.34
C ASP A 950 -14.24 -2.01 -11.52
N LEU A 951 -15.51 -1.54 -11.63
CA LEU A 951 -16.45 -2.03 -12.64
C LEU A 951 -16.00 -1.76 -14.07
N PHE A 952 -15.36 -0.63 -14.33
CA PHE A 952 -14.76 -0.37 -15.64
C PHE A 952 -13.42 0.35 -15.53
N TYR A 953 -12.60 0.17 -16.55
CA TYR A 953 -11.31 0.80 -16.74
C TYR A 953 -11.15 1.15 -18.21
N ALA A 954 -11.00 2.42 -18.50
CA ALA A 954 -10.72 2.93 -19.84
C ALA A 954 -9.39 3.70 -19.81
N SER A 955 -8.45 3.30 -20.65
CA SER A 955 -7.13 3.91 -20.77
C SER A 955 -6.72 3.97 -22.23
N THR A 956 -5.97 5.01 -22.60
CA THR A 956 -5.30 5.10 -23.90
C THR A 956 -4.17 4.07 -24.03
N ILE A 957 -3.70 3.52 -22.90
CA ILE A 957 -2.62 2.52 -22.86
C ILE A 957 -3.25 1.14 -22.62
N ARG A 958 -3.04 0.22 -23.55
CA ARG A 958 -3.45 -1.17 -23.40
C ARG A 958 -2.25 -2.01 -22.96
N GLN A 959 -2.27 -2.44 -21.70
CA GLN A 959 -1.25 -3.31 -21.11
C GLN A 959 -1.89 -4.37 -20.21
N GLU A 960 -1.20 -5.48 -20.02
CA GLU A 960 -1.61 -6.53 -19.09
C GLU A 960 -1.60 -6.03 -17.65
N ARG A 961 -2.60 -6.43 -16.87
CA ARG A 961 -2.77 -6.05 -15.45
C ARG A 961 -2.71 -7.29 -14.58
N GLY A 962 -1.96 -7.21 -13.48
CA GLY A 962 -1.88 -8.29 -12.52
C GLY A 962 -1.05 -9.49 -12.99
N LEU A 963 0.20 -9.26 -13.41
CA LEU A 963 1.10 -10.32 -13.90
C LEU A 963 1.49 -11.33 -12.82
N SER A 964 1.74 -10.91 -11.58
CA SER A 964 2.10 -11.81 -10.48
C SER A 964 0.88 -12.47 -9.84
N TYR A 965 -0.22 -11.72 -9.78
CA TYR A 965 -1.51 -12.13 -9.25
C TYR A 965 -2.61 -11.51 -10.13
N PRO A 966 -3.73 -12.20 -10.44
CA PRO A 966 -4.75 -11.70 -11.34
C PRO A 966 -5.44 -10.45 -10.76
N PHE A 967 -5.66 -9.45 -11.60
CA PHE A 967 -6.47 -8.31 -11.21
C PHE A 967 -7.94 -8.73 -11.00
N THR A 968 -8.59 -8.20 -9.97
CA THR A 968 -9.97 -8.57 -9.62
C THR A 968 -10.90 -7.37 -9.60
N ARG A 969 -12.14 -7.59 -10.01
CA ARG A 969 -13.29 -6.73 -9.71
C ARG A 969 -14.01 -7.30 -8.49
N SER A 970 -14.60 -6.45 -7.67
CA SER A 970 -15.27 -6.98 -6.49
C SER A 970 -16.69 -6.46 -6.31
N VAL A 971 -17.53 -7.31 -5.70
CA VAL A 971 -18.88 -6.94 -5.24
C VAL A 971 -19.00 -7.31 -3.77
N THR A 972 -19.30 -6.31 -2.95
CA THR A 972 -19.40 -6.46 -1.49
C THR A 972 -20.84 -6.22 -1.02
N PHE A 973 -21.39 -7.16 -0.29
CA PHE A 973 -22.64 -7.04 0.44
C PHE A 973 -22.32 -6.70 1.89
N ASN A 974 -22.95 -5.67 2.42
CA ASN A 974 -22.79 -5.27 3.81
C ASN A 974 -24.13 -5.21 4.51
N ALA A 975 -24.21 -5.79 5.70
CA ALA A 975 -25.33 -5.68 6.61
C ALA A 975 -24.84 -5.21 7.97
N GLN A 976 -25.36 -4.08 8.44
CA GLN A 976 -25.06 -3.51 9.76
C GLN A 976 -26.32 -3.43 10.57
N VAL A 977 -26.29 -3.98 11.78
CA VAL A 977 -27.39 -4.01 12.73
C VAL A 977 -26.91 -3.45 14.05
N ASN A 978 -27.67 -2.52 14.63
CA ASN A 978 -27.46 -2.04 15.99
C ASN A 978 -28.66 -2.44 16.84
N PHE A 979 -28.38 -2.91 18.07
CA PHE A 979 -29.35 -3.39 19.03
C PHE A 979 -29.49 -2.43 20.20
#